data_478e54008a5c5b0ca4974cc9957b7e33
#
_entry.id   478e54008a5c5b0ca4974cc9957b7e33
#
_cell.length_a   1.000
_cell.length_b   1.000
_cell.length_c   1.000
_cell.angle_alpha   90.00
_cell.angle_beta   90.00
_cell.angle_gamma   90.00
#
_symmetry.space_group_name_H-M   'P 1'
#
loop_
_entity.id
_entity.type
_entity.pdbx_description
1 polymer ?
#
loop_
_entity_poly.entity_id
_entity_poly.type
_entity_poly.pdbx_seq_one_letter_code
_entity_poly.pdbx_strand_id
1 'polypeptide(L)'
;MKKIICILSLALLVISSLPVSAQKKTDLRILFVGGSSDYYTMGGVKVDSLTLQKGAETRTASFAKLLKQYFKEVRVINAAEYSPVLSDSYDVTIFDGKPKPWRAQKYIYDDKGNIRDIIPAAYLPMDYSRPTLCIAEYSNELGRSLGTKNDWYCLCLYADAHTWVKDHPIFKGPFKVTLKTVYKPTPEGAKEVAQMYGEKLPDSTEMWSVQTKGYSTVKNYRPGMISRTDGYCDSPDAEFISGGVSLKSIDAVALGRHANFFHWGFSAAPYDMTEEGKIVFINAIIYISQFKDQPIARKFNDRISTRHYADAMKYLVTREAWEANNKADREFNKLVLEIKKTAQAKQSKGEELTRDETIYLNLQPEPEPTYSEYLKERVPQLYHIFGDDAAEYQRYYEKNRPYFYGGGDISYGLDIDEDVRSLGIANNDKRLLDKAISMLEKNEETALASRILQRYTLCRFTEPSQWRSWYETYKDKMFFTESGGWLWLINTTDKNVPGNDYSVLTKSNELVKIPELKGETDDKNPVLISAALNKLDDGNSEVVIRMKIHNGYHTYAQVSEQEPFITTVVNIELPKGYKKDGNFQIPVFKQLGSAGTTIYEGDCIFRQKIKGNGPGEIKCTISYQCCDNSICFPPAEKVVTLKIE
;
A
#
# COMPACT_ATOMS: atom_id res chain seq x y z
N MET A 1 86.01 39.52 12.24
CA MET A 1 84.86 40.20 12.79
C MET A 1 83.91 40.58 11.66
N LYS A 2 82.96 39.74 11.31
CA LYS A 2 81.93 40.06 10.30
C LYS A 2 80.57 39.78 10.93
N LYS A 3 79.79 40.84 11.08
CA LYS A 3 78.42 40.78 11.56
C LYS A 3 77.54 40.19 10.45
N ILE A 4 76.79 39.12 10.75
CA ILE A 4 75.74 38.56 9.90
C ILE A 4 74.42 39.12 10.39
N ILE A 5 73.76 39.91 9.53
CA ILE A 5 72.45 40.45 9.70
C ILE A 5 71.46 39.38 9.25
N CYS A 6 70.66 38.84 10.17
CA CYS A 6 69.51 38.02 9.85
C CYS A 6 68.32 38.91 9.46
N ILE A 7 67.92 38.85 8.18
CA ILE A 7 66.65 39.44 7.70
C ILE A 7 65.52 38.38 7.91
N LEU A 8 64.60 38.62 8.84
CA LEU A 8 63.38 37.85 8.98
C LEU A 8 62.40 38.33 7.90
N SER A 9 62.23 37.52 6.88
CA SER A 9 61.13 37.70 5.91
C SER A 9 59.80 37.21 6.51
N LEU A 10 58.91 38.12 6.88
CA LEU A 10 57.56 37.89 7.29
C LEU A 10 56.74 37.59 6.02
N ALA A 11 56.53 36.30 5.70
CA ALA A 11 55.60 35.90 4.64
C ALA A 11 54.18 36.05 5.17
N LEU A 12 53.48 37.11 4.76
CA LEU A 12 52.03 37.24 4.94
C LEU A 12 51.35 36.15 4.08
N LEU A 13 50.87 35.10 4.71
CA LEU A 13 49.93 34.17 4.10
C LEU A 13 48.57 34.88 3.96
N VAL A 14 48.32 35.47 2.81
CA VAL A 14 46.99 35.88 2.38
C VAL A 14 46.24 34.60 2.06
N ILE A 15 45.52 34.06 3.02
CA ILE A 15 44.51 33.06 2.78
C ILE A 15 43.40 33.76 1.98
N SER A 16 43.50 33.68 0.65
CA SER A 16 42.38 34.03 -0.23
C SER A 16 41.25 33.08 0.08
N SER A 17 40.33 33.50 0.96
CA SER A 17 39.02 32.90 1.06
C SER A 17 38.33 33.09 -0.29
N LEU A 18 38.46 32.08 -1.16
CA LEU A 18 37.61 31.99 -2.33
C LEU A 18 36.17 32.10 -1.82
N PRO A 19 35.34 32.98 -2.37
CA PRO A 19 33.94 33.03 -1.99
C PRO A 19 33.34 31.65 -2.33
N VAL A 20 32.92 30.90 -1.32
CA VAL A 20 32.08 29.73 -1.51
C VAL A 20 30.87 30.26 -2.29
N SER A 21 30.84 29.98 -3.59
CA SER A 21 29.71 30.35 -4.43
C SER A 21 28.45 29.82 -3.73
N ALA A 22 27.65 30.72 -3.20
CA ALA A 22 26.43 30.34 -2.50
C ALA A 22 25.59 29.50 -3.48
N GLN A 23 25.41 28.25 -3.16
CA GLN A 23 24.70 27.31 -3.99
C GLN A 23 23.31 27.87 -4.27
N LYS A 24 22.96 28.06 -5.56
CA LYS A 24 21.67 28.64 -5.95
C LYS A 24 20.54 27.71 -5.51
N LYS A 25 19.72 28.18 -4.58
CA LYS A 25 18.54 27.44 -4.13
C LYS A 25 17.50 27.35 -5.23
N THR A 26 16.77 26.24 -5.24
CA THR A 26 15.64 26.06 -6.15
C THR A 26 14.42 26.86 -5.68
N ASP A 27 13.54 27.19 -6.60
CA ASP A 27 12.29 27.95 -6.31
C ASP A 27 11.14 27.03 -5.86
N LEU A 28 11.38 25.70 -5.74
CA LEU A 28 10.36 24.76 -5.30
C LEU A 28 9.95 25.02 -3.84
N ARG A 29 8.65 24.93 -3.61
CA ARG A 29 8.01 25.03 -2.29
C ARG A 29 7.87 23.62 -1.70
N ILE A 30 8.48 23.39 -0.57
CA ILE A 30 8.54 22.09 0.08
C ILE A 30 7.72 22.07 1.36
N LEU A 31 6.81 21.11 1.49
CA LEU A 31 6.15 20.77 2.74
C LEU A 31 6.84 19.54 3.33
N PHE A 32 7.44 19.70 4.51
CA PHE A 32 8.01 18.59 5.27
C PHE A 32 7.09 18.22 6.44
N VAL A 33 6.57 16.99 6.43
CA VAL A 33 5.67 16.43 7.42
C VAL A 33 6.48 15.51 8.33
N GLY A 34 6.98 16.05 9.44
CA GLY A 34 7.82 15.34 10.41
C GLY A 34 7.01 14.73 11.55
N GLY A 35 7.72 14.09 12.47
CA GLY A 35 7.13 13.52 13.69
C GLY A 35 7.66 12.15 14.05
N SER A 36 8.52 11.55 13.21
CA SER A 36 9.20 10.30 13.51
C SER A 36 10.48 10.50 14.31
N SER A 37 10.79 9.52 15.15
CA SER A 37 12.05 9.37 15.85
C SER A 37 12.95 8.36 15.14
N ASP A 38 14.25 8.38 15.42
CA ASP A 38 15.19 7.34 15.00
C ASP A 38 15.05 6.04 15.82
N TYR A 39 14.29 6.08 16.90
CA TYR A 39 14.05 4.91 17.74
C TYR A 39 12.93 4.06 17.17
N TYR A 40 13.14 2.76 17.19
CA TYR A 40 12.17 1.77 16.74
C TYR A 40 11.62 0.99 17.93
N THR A 41 10.31 1.06 18.12
CA THR A 41 9.64 0.50 19.29
C THR A 41 8.98 -0.87 19.03
N MET A 42 9.06 -1.40 17.81
CA MET A 42 8.55 -2.74 17.51
C MET A 42 9.38 -3.82 18.22
N GLY A 43 8.70 -4.88 18.63
CA GLY A 43 9.34 -6.02 19.28
C GLY A 43 9.53 -5.88 20.78
N GLY A 44 8.72 -5.04 21.45
CA GLY A 44 8.68 -4.97 22.90
C GLY A 44 9.74 -4.08 23.55
N VAL A 45 10.56 -3.40 22.76
CA VAL A 45 11.50 -2.41 23.29
C VAL A 45 10.75 -1.18 23.76
N LYS A 46 10.88 -0.87 25.03
CA LYS A 46 10.27 0.31 25.63
C LYS A 46 11.24 1.50 25.52
N VAL A 47 10.84 2.51 24.76
CA VAL A 47 11.48 3.82 24.76
C VAL A 47 10.47 4.79 25.37
N ASP A 48 10.91 5.60 26.32
CA ASP A 48 10.01 6.55 26.98
C ASP A 48 9.55 7.66 26.03
N SER A 49 8.37 8.20 26.30
CA SER A 49 7.72 9.18 25.42
C SER A 49 8.53 10.46 25.23
N LEU A 50 9.27 10.89 26.25
CA LEU A 50 10.10 12.11 26.19
C LEU A 50 11.31 11.90 25.26
N THR A 51 11.94 10.72 25.31
CA THR A 51 13.03 10.34 24.41
C THR A 51 12.54 10.25 22.96
N LEU A 52 11.35 9.67 22.73
CA LEU A 52 10.73 9.62 21.40
C LEU A 52 10.43 11.03 20.88
N GLN A 53 9.85 11.89 21.70
CA GLN A 53 9.53 13.26 21.33
C GLN A 53 10.80 14.06 20.97
N LYS A 54 11.82 14.06 21.84
CA LYS A 54 13.10 14.73 21.57
C LYS A 54 13.78 14.20 20.32
N GLY A 55 13.73 12.89 20.10
CA GLY A 55 14.24 12.25 18.90
C GLY A 55 13.52 12.77 17.64
N ALA A 56 12.21 12.87 17.67
CA ALA A 56 11.41 13.39 16.56
C ALA A 56 11.69 14.88 16.29
N GLU A 57 11.83 15.70 17.33
CA GLU A 57 12.19 17.12 17.21
C GLU A 57 13.58 17.29 16.58
N THR A 58 14.58 16.56 17.08
CA THR A 58 15.96 16.57 16.56
C THR A 58 16.02 16.15 15.10
N ARG A 59 15.33 15.06 14.77
CA ARG A 59 15.24 14.51 13.41
C ARG A 59 14.58 15.53 12.46
N THR A 60 13.42 16.06 12.84
CA THR A 60 12.69 17.07 12.07
C THR A 60 13.54 18.33 11.83
N ALA A 61 14.23 18.83 12.86
CA ALA A 61 15.14 19.97 12.74
C ALA A 61 16.30 19.71 11.80
N SER A 62 16.85 18.49 11.78
CA SER A 62 17.91 18.08 10.86
C SER A 62 17.46 18.11 9.39
N PHE A 63 16.28 17.55 9.09
CA PHE A 63 15.71 17.64 7.74
C PHE A 63 15.42 19.09 7.34
N ALA A 64 14.81 19.88 8.25
CA ALA A 64 14.55 21.30 8.01
C ALA A 64 15.84 22.05 7.66
N LYS A 65 16.93 21.79 8.39
CA LYS A 65 18.25 22.38 8.13
C LYS A 65 18.79 22.01 6.76
N LEU A 66 18.73 20.72 6.39
CA LEU A 66 19.18 20.24 5.07
C LEU A 66 18.35 20.89 3.96
N LEU A 67 17.02 20.79 4.03
CA LEU A 67 16.12 21.30 3.00
C LEU A 67 16.28 22.81 2.77
N LYS A 68 16.43 23.61 3.82
CA LYS A 68 16.63 25.07 3.75
C LYS A 68 17.96 25.46 3.09
N GLN A 69 18.92 24.55 2.93
CA GLN A 69 20.15 24.82 2.16
C GLN A 69 19.88 24.85 0.65
N TYR A 70 18.91 24.06 0.17
CA TYR A 70 18.68 23.81 -1.25
C TYR A 70 17.38 24.43 -1.79
N PHE A 71 16.40 24.70 -0.94
CA PHE A 71 15.09 25.22 -1.32
C PHE A 71 14.85 26.59 -0.69
N LYS A 72 14.20 27.51 -1.43
CA LYS A 72 13.89 28.85 -0.94
C LYS A 72 12.76 28.82 0.09
N GLU A 73 11.74 28.01 -0.17
CA GLU A 73 10.57 27.88 0.70
C GLU A 73 10.45 26.45 1.25
N VAL A 74 10.52 26.35 2.58
CA VAL A 74 10.38 25.07 3.30
C VAL A 74 9.48 25.29 4.50
N ARG A 75 8.29 24.74 4.45
CA ARG A 75 7.38 24.64 5.60
C ARG A 75 7.56 23.29 6.28
N VAL A 76 7.66 23.33 7.59
CA VAL A 76 7.80 22.14 8.44
C VAL A 76 6.59 22.08 9.36
N ILE A 77 5.92 20.94 9.40
CA ILE A 77 4.78 20.70 10.29
C ILE A 77 4.93 19.33 10.98
N ASN A 78 4.25 19.17 12.09
CA ASN A 78 4.07 17.85 12.69
C ASN A 78 3.01 17.07 11.91
N ALA A 79 3.19 15.77 11.77
CA ALA A 79 2.23 14.90 11.06
C ALA A 79 0.82 14.93 11.67
N ALA A 80 0.70 15.18 12.98
CA ALA A 80 -0.59 15.35 13.64
C ALA A 80 -1.39 16.58 13.16
N GLU A 81 -0.71 17.56 12.54
CA GLU A 81 -1.30 18.81 12.02
C GLU A 81 -1.57 18.73 10.51
N TYR A 82 -1.11 17.65 9.87
CA TYR A 82 -1.25 17.51 8.43
C TYR A 82 -2.69 17.22 8.02
N SER A 83 -3.10 17.86 6.94
CA SER A 83 -4.29 17.47 6.15
C SER A 83 -3.93 17.48 4.66
N PRO A 84 -4.55 16.62 3.82
CA PRO A 84 -4.20 16.49 2.40
C PRO A 84 -4.25 17.79 1.61
N VAL A 85 -5.17 18.69 1.94
CA VAL A 85 -5.32 20.01 1.30
C VAL A 85 -4.08 20.91 1.46
N LEU A 86 -3.27 20.69 2.50
CA LEU A 86 -2.03 21.45 2.68
C LEU A 86 -1.04 21.21 1.55
N SER A 87 -1.02 20.01 0.98
CA SER A 87 -0.14 19.67 -0.14
C SER A 87 -0.44 20.46 -1.41
N ASP A 88 -1.64 21.00 -1.56
CA ASP A 88 -2.04 21.78 -2.75
C ASP A 88 -1.24 23.08 -2.91
N SER A 89 -0.71 23.61 -1.81
CA SER A 89 0.09 24.83 -1.79
C SER A 89 1.59 24.61 -2.01
N TYR A 90 2.03 23.36 -2.18
CA TYR A 90 3.45 22.99 -2.29
C TYR A 90 3.73 22.19 -3.55
N ASP A 91 4.98 22.27 -4.01
CA ASP A 91 5.42 21.55 -5.21
C ASP A 91 5.81 20.10 -4.91
N VAL A 92 6.27 19.84 -3.67
CA VAL A 92 6.54 18.48 -3.15
C VAL A 92 6.18 18.40 -1.66
N THR A 93 5.51 17.33 -1.28
CA THR A 93 5.31 16.96 0.13
C THR A 93 6.20 15.79 0.51
N ILE A 94 6.94 15.93 1.61
CA ILE A 94 7.84 14.89 2.12
C ILE A 94 7.26 14.35 3.43
N PHE A 95 7.04 13.04 3.51
CA PHE A 95 6.53 12.39 4.71
C PHE A 95 7.64 11.68 5.48
N ASP A 96 7.89 12.13 6.68
CA ASP A 96 8.70 11.53 7.73
C ASP A 96 7.94 11.47 9.05
N GLY A 97 6.63 11.40 8.98
CA GLY A 97 5.71 11.28 10.08
C GLY A 97 4.37 10.75 9.62
N LYS A 98 3.68 10.05 10.50
CA LYS A 98 2.39 9.43 10.23
C LYS A 98 1.27 10.43 10.53
N PRO A 99 0.52 10.89 9.52
CA PRO A 99 -0.62 11.77 9.74
C PRO A 99 -1.77 11.04 10.44
N LYS A 100 -2.76 11.80 10.89
CA LYS A 100 -4.02 11.20 11.36
C LYS A 100 -4.68 10.44 10.20
N PRO A 101 -5.30 9.29 10.46
CA PRO A 101 -5.96 8.55 9.41
C PRO A 101 -7.15 9.33 8.86
N TRP A 102 -7.20 9.47 7.53
CA TRP A 102 -8.37 9.96 6.81
C TRP A 102 -9.57 9.00 6.95
N ARG A 103 -9.28 7.70 6.92
CA ARG A 103 -10.22 6.62 7.23
C ARG A 103 -9.58 5.68 8.24
N ALA A 104 -10.24 5.48 9.38
CA ALA A 104 -9.77 4.58 10.42
C ALA A 104 -9.70 3.12 9.94
N GLN A 105 -8.84 2.33 10.57
CA GLN A 105 -8.79 0.89 10.38
C GLN A 105 -10.11 0.25 10.77
N LYS A 106 -10.56 -0.73 9.97
CA LYS A 106 -11.77 -1.51 10.24
C LYS A 106 -11.42 -2.99 10.32
N TYR A 107 -11.88 -3.63 11.38
CA TYR A 107 -11.83 -5.08 11.53
C TYR A 107 -13.12 -5.70 10.99
N ILE A 108 -12.98 -6.76 10.22
CA ILE A 108 -14.11 -7.58 9.75
C ILE A 108 -14.03 -8.89 10.53
N TYR A 109 -15.14 -9.25 11.18
CA TYR A 109 -15.22 -10.45 12.01
C TYR A 109 -16.03 -11.54 11.29
N ASP A 110 -15.69 -12.80 11.58
CA ASP A 110 -16.50 -13.95 11.20
C ASP A 110 -17.70 -14.13 12.16
N ASP A 111 -18.57 -15.08 11.84
CA ASP A 111 -19.78 -15.39 12.64
C ASP A 111 -19.46 -15.90 14.06
N LYS A 112 -18.19 -16.20 14.35
CA LYS A 112 -17.71 -16.64 15.67
C LYS A 112 -17.02 -15.52 16.45
N GLY A 113 -16.96 -14.31 15.89
CA GLY A 113 -16.30 -13.16 16.50
C GLY A 113 -14.79 -13.13 16.33
N ASN A 114 -14.21 -13.97 15.47
CA ASN A 114 -12.79 -13.92 15.14
C ASN A 114 -12.57 -12.88 14.03
N ILE A 115 -11.41 -12.24 14.04
CA ILE A 115 -11.03 -11.33 12.96
C ILE A 115 -10.84 -12.14 11.68
N ARG A 116 -11.76 -11.96 10.72
CA ARG A 116 -11.71 -12.55 9.39
C ARG A 116 -10.81 -11.74 8.45
N ASP A 117 -10.88 -10.40 8.54
CA ASP A 117 -10.14 -9.51 7.68
C ASP A 117 -9.91 -8.16 8.36
N ILE A 118 -8.94 -7.39 7.87
CA ILE A 118 -8.62 -6.06 8.36
C ILE A 118 -8.55 -5.12 7.16
N ILE A 119 -9.45 -4.14 7.12
CA ILE A 119 -9.31 -3.02 6.19
C ILE A 119 -8.34 -2.02 6.84
N PRO A 120 -7.14 -1.83 6.31
CA PRO A 120 -6.16 -0.93 6.88
C PRO A 120 -6.65 0.51 6.93
N ALA A 121 -6.11 1.30 7.86
CA ALA A 121 -6.32 2.74 7.87
C ALA A 121 -5.83 3.36 6.55
N ALA A 122 -6.53 4.40 6.08
CA ALA A 122 -6.10 5.21 4.96
C ALA A 122 -5.70 6.60 5.46
N TYR A 123 -4.56 7.10 5.00
CA TYR A 123 -4.01 8.38 5.46
C TYR A 123 -4.14 9.50 4.44
N LEU A 124 -4.35 9.13 3.18
CA LEU A 124 -4.60 10.04 2.07
C LEU A 124 -5.90 9.64 1.35
N PRO A 125 -6.70 10.59 0.85
CA PRO A 125 -7.88 10.27 0.06
C PRO A 125 -7.49 9.64 -1.28
N MET A 126 -8.37 8.87 -1.88
CA MET A 126 -8.08 8.08 -3.09
C MET A 126 -7.74 8.93 -4.33
N ASP A 127 -8.22 10.15 -4.37
CA ASP A 127 -7.97 11.14 -5.43
C ASP A 127 -6.73 11.99 -5.20
N TYR A 128 -6.03 11.79 -4.08
CA TYR A 128 -4.78 12.49 -3.81
C TYR A 128 -3.74 12.18 -4.90
N SER A 129 -3.30 13.23 -5.60
CA SER A 129 -2.31 13.13 -6.66
C SER A 129 -1.39 14.36 -6.63
N ARG A 130 -0.47 14.40 -5.67
CA ARG A 130 0.53 15.46 -5.53
C ARG A 130 1.92 14.83 -5.48
N PRO A 131 2.95 15.50 -6.02
CA PRO A 131 4.33 15.01 -5.89
C PRO A 131 4.69 14.77 -4.44
N THR A 132 5.01 13.53 -4.14
CA THR A 132 5.20 13.06 -2.77
C THR A 132 6.45 12.21 -2.67
N LEU A 133 7.27 12.47 -1.66
CA LEU A 133 8.37 11.60 -1.28
C LEU A 133 8.10 11.03 0.11
N CYS A 134 8.09 9.72 0.21
CA CYS A 134 7.86 9.01 1.47
C CYS A 134 9.16 8.36 1.95
N ILE A 135 9.49 8.57 3.22
CA ILE A 135 10.69 8.02 3.86
C ILE A 135 10.32 6.71 4.56
N ALA A 136 11.04 5.64 4.21
CA ALA A 136 10.91 4.29 4.77
C ALA A 136 9.44 3.77 4.75
N GLU A 137 8.90 3.34 5.88
CA GLU A 137 7.57 2.72 6.01
C GLU A 137 6.41 3.58 5.52
N TYR A 138 6.59 4.91 5.43
CA TYR A 138 5.52 5.81 4.97
C TYR A 138 5.17 5.61 3.50
N SER A 139 6.06 5.04 2.69
CA SER A 139 5.73 4.66 1.32
C SER A 139 4.59 3.64 1.25
N ASN A 140 4.61 2.64 2.13
CA ASN A 140 3.54 1.66 2.23
C ASN A 140 2.30 2.23 2.93
N GLU A 141 2.49 2.87 4.09
CA GLU A 141 1.37 3.33 4.89
C GLU A 141 0.49 4.35 4.17
N LEU A 142 1.11 5.33 3.49
CA LEU A 142 0.38 6.37 2.76
C LEU A 142 0.02 5.95 1.34
N GLY A 143 0.91 5.24 0.66
CA GLY A 143 0.72 4.82 -0.72
C GLY A 143 -0.34 3.73 -0.89
N ARG A 144 -0.58 2.91 0.13
CA ARG A 144 -1.50 1.77 0.07
C ARG A 144 -2.93 2.18 -0.31
N SER A 145 -3.47 3.22 0.31
CA SER A 145 -4.82 3.71 0.00
C SER A 145 -4.95 4.31 -1.40
N LEU A 146 -3.84 4.73 -1.98
CA LEU A 146 -3.77 5.29 -3.33
C LEU A 146 -3.52 4.21 -4.39
N GLY A 147 -3.19 3.00 -3.98
CA GLY A 147 -2.83 1.92 -4.88
C GLY A 147 -1.49 2.12 -5.56
N THR A 148 -0.51 2.73 -4.87
CA THR A 148 0.86 2.80 -5.38
C THR A 148 1.53 1.43 -5.34
N LYS A 149 2.51 1.21 -6.21
CA LYS A 149 3.30 -0.02 -6.27
C LYS A 149 4.49 -0.02 -5.31
N ASN A 150 4.60 1.00 -4.46
CA ASN A 150 5.59 1.10 -3.39
C ASN A 150 5.20 0.19 -2.22
N ASP A 151 5.01 -1.10 -2.51
CA ASP A 151 4.55 -2.07 -1.54
C ASP A 151 5.61 -2.39 -0.49
N TRP A 152 5.15 -2.54 0.73
CA TRP A 152 5.98 -3.07 1.77
C TRP A 152 6.41 -4.51 1.47
N TYR A 153 7.71 -4.76 1.56
CA TYR A 153 8.30 -6.08 1.49
C TYR A 153 9.00 -6.45 2.80
N CYS A 154 9.92 -5.59 3.26
CA CYS A 154 10.63 -5.81 4.50
C CYS A 154 11.12 -4.50 5.11
N LEU A 155 10.98 -4.38 6.44
CA LEU A 155 11.64 -3.37 7.25
C LEU A 155 13.02 -3.87 7.66
N CYS A 156 13.91 -4.08 6.72
CA CYS A 156 15.24 -4.67 6.94
C CYS A 156 16.32 -4.10 6.02
N LEU A 157 16.10 -2.89 5.48
CA LEU A 157 17.09 -2.23 4.65
C LEU A 157 18.28 -1.73 5.49
N TYR A 158 19.47 -2.13 5.08
CA TYR A 158 20.73 -1.68 5.66
C TYR A 158 21.14 -0.27 5.18
N ALA A 159 22.42 0.06 5.34
CA ALA A 159 22.95 1.37 5.00
C ALA A 159 23.31 1.57 3.53
N ASP A 160 23.40 0.49 2.77
CA ASP A 160 23.98 0.49 1.43
C ASP A 160 22.93 0.28 0.34
N ALA A 161 23.14 0.97 -0.77
CA ALA A 161 22.44 0.79 -2.04
C ALA A 161 23.32 0.05 -3.04
N HIS A 162 22.70 -0.70 -3.94
CA HIS A 162 23.36 -1.44 -5.02
C HIS A 162 22.48 -1.46 -6.27
N THR A 163 22.99 -1.96 -7.38
CA THR A 163 22.21 -2.17 -8.62
C THR A 163 21.39 -0.93 -8.99
N TRP A 164 22.03 0.24 -9.05
CA TRP A 164 21.33 1.48 -9.38
C TRP A 164 21.39 1.78 -10.89
N VAL A 165 20.37 2.47 -11.38
CA VAL A 165 20.32 2.98 -12.75
C VAL A 165 21.27 4.15 -12.89
N LYS A 166 22.52 3.89 -13.35
CA LYS A 166 23.64 4.85 -13.33
C LYS A 166 23.33 6.18 -14.00
N ASP A 167 22.49 6.19 -15.03
CA ASP A 167 22.12 7.39 -15.79
C ASP A 167 20.82 8.05 -15.32
N HIS A 168 20.21 7.54 -14.25
CA HIS A 168 18.99 8.14 -13.71
C HIS A 168 19.24 9.58 -13.23
N PRO A 169 18.30 10.52 -13.48
CA PRO A 169 18.49 11.96 -13.17
C PRO A 169 18.92 12.26 -11.74
N ILE A 170 18.46 11.51 -10.73
CA ILE A 170 18.84 11.76 -9.33
C ILE A 170 20.32 11.58 -9.04
N PHE A 171 21.05 10.80 -9.87
CA PHE A 171 22.49 10.61 -9.76
C PHE A 171 23.31 11.57 -10.64
N LYS A 172 22.63 12.33 -11.50
CA LYS A 172 23.30 13.27 -12.44
C LYS A 172 23.13 14.73 -12.03
N GLY A 173 22.01 15.09 -11.42
CA GLY A 173 21.74 16.47 -11.07
C GLY A 173 20.35 16.75 -10.53
N PRO A 174 20.00 18.04 -10.33
CA PRO A 174 20.81 19.24 -10.66
C PRO A 174 22.04 19.46 -9.77
N PHE A 175 22.08 18.84 -8.60
CA PHE A 175 23.26 18.90 -7.72
C PHE A 175 24.17 17.71 -8.03
N LYS A 176 25.39 18.00 -8.47
CA LYS A 176 26.36 16.97 -8.85
C LYS A 176 26.71 16.09 -7.65
N VAL A 177 26.71 14.78 -7.86
CA VAL A 177 27.15 13.80 -6.90
C VAL A 177 28.09 12.81 -7.57
N THR A 178 29.15 12.42 -6.87
CA THR A 178 30.05 11.34 -7.29
C THR A 178 29.92 10.25 -6.22
N LEU A 179 29.25 9.16 -6.58
CA LEU A 179 29.06 8.04 -5.67
C LEU A 179 30.40 7.35 -5.42
N LYS A 180 30.75 7.18 -4.14
CA LYS A 180 31.89 6.36 -3.72
C LYS A 180 31.43 4.93 -3.59
N THR A 181 31.84 4.08 -4.53
CA THR A 181 31.47 2.68 -4.58
C THR A 181 32.55 1.78 -4.03
N VAL A 182 32.14 0.69 -3.39
CA VAL A 182 33.01 -0.39 -2.92
C VAL A 182 32.30 -1.72 -3.16
N TYR A 183 33.10 -2.76 -3.46
CA TYR A 183 32.60 -4.13 -3.47
C TYR A 183 32.52 -4.63 -2.01
N LYS A 184 31.33 -5.02 -1.59
CA LYS A 184 31.07 -5.60 -0.28
C LYS A 184 30.55 -7.03 -0.42
N PRO A 185 30.76 -7.94 0.55
CA PRO A 185 30.17 -9.27 0.52
C PRO A 185 28.65 -9.20 0.36
N THR A 186 28.11 -10.02 -0.54
CA THR A 186 26.66 -10.21 -0.65
C THR A 186 26.16 -10.86 0.65
N PRO A 187 25.09 -10.34 1.29
CA PRO A 187 24.56 -10.92 2.52
C PRO A 187 24.25 -12.40 2.37
N GLU A 188 24.67 -13.21 3.31
CA GLU A 188 24.49 -14.67 3.24
C GLU A 188 23.02 -15.05 3.19
N GLY A 189 22.17 -14.43 4.03
CA GLY A 189 20.73 -14.67 3.98
C GLY A 189 20.07 -14.32 2.65
N ALA A 190 20.60 -13.35 1.89
CA ALA A 190 20.11 -13.07 0.53
C ALA A 190 20.51 -14.17 -0.45
N LYS A 191 21.72 -14.75 -0.32
CA LYS A 191 22.15 -15.90 -1.13
C LYS A 191 21.32 -17.15 -0.84
N GLU A 192 21.03 -17.42 0.44
CA GLU A 192 20.18 -18.54 0.85
C GLU A 192 18.76 -18.42 0.27
N VAL A 193 18.15 -17.24 0.39
CA VAL A 193 16.82 -16.98 -0.19
C VAL A 193 16.85 -17.12 -1.71
N ALA A 194 17.85 -16.58 -2.40
CA ALA A 194 17.98 -16.73 -3.87
C ALA A 194 18.14 -18.20 -4.27
N GLN A 195 18.92 -18.97 -3.52
CA GLN A 195 19.08 -20.41 -3.77
C GLN A 195 17.76 -21.17 -3.64
N MET A 196 16.87 -20.76 -2.73
CA MET A 196 15.52 -21.36 -2.62
C MET A 196 14.66 -21.16 -3.87
N TYR A 197 15.01 -20.21 -4.72
CA TYR A 197 14.36 -19.95 -6.01
C TYR A 197 15.20 -20.43 -7.22
N GLY A 198 16.28 -21.18 -6.99
CA GLY A 198 17.17 -21.65 -8.05
C GLY A 198 18.12 -20.59 -8.59
N GLU A 199 18.25 -19.46 -7.91
CA GLU A 199 19.11 -18.34 -8.30
C GLU A 199 20.46 -18.40 -7.57
N LYS A 200 21.52 -17.95 -8.25
CA LYS A 200 22.86 -17.84 -7.66
C LYS A 200 23.30 -16.38 -7.68
N LEU A 201 23.46 -15.80 -6.50
CA LEU A 201 23.97 -14.44 -6.36
C LEU A 201 25.51 -14.43 -6.38
N PRO A 202 26.15 -13.29 -6.79
CA PRO A 202 27.58 -13.11 -6.72
C PRO A 202 28.04 -13.05 -5.26
N ASP A 203 29.30 -13.44 -5.01
CA ASP A 203 29.90 -13.38 -3.65
C ASP A 203 30.08 -11.96 -3.14
N SER A 204 30.25 -10.99 -4.03
CA SER A 204 30.34 -9.58 -3.71
C SER A 204 29.57 -8.74 -4.72
N THR A 205 29.01 -7.63 -4.24
CA THR A 205 28.22 -6.68 -5.02
C THR A 205 28.78 -5.27 -4.89
N GLU A 206 28.81 -4.51 -6.00
CA GLU A 206 29.17 -3.09 -5.98
C GLU A 206 28.09 -2.31 -5.22
N MET A 207 28.48 -1.59 -4.19
CA MET A 207 27.59 -0.84 -3.30
C MET A 207 28.10 0.55 -3.04
N TRP A 208 27.20 1.47 -2.71
CA TRP A 208 27.52 2.77 -2.16
C TRP A 208 26.69 3.03 -0.90
N SER A 209 27.31 3.68 0.09
CA SER A 209 26.65 3.92 1.38
C SER A 209 25.79 5.17 1.31
N VAL A 210 24.50 5.01 1.60
CA VAL A 210 23.51 6.11 1.67
C VAL A 210 23.51 6.73 3.05
N GLN A 211 23.71 5.91 4.07
CA GLN A 211 23.68 6.30 5.48
C GLN A 211 24.76 5.56 6.27
N THR A 212 25.13 6.10 7.43
CA THR A 212 26.18 5.55 8.29
C THR A 212 25.69 4.50 9.28
N LYS A 213 24.37 4.47 9.51
CA LYS A 213 23.70 3.49 10.37
C LYS A 213 22.61 2.81 9.56
N GLY A 214 22.53 1.50 9.65
CA GLY A 214 21.51 0.67 9.00
C GLY A 214 20.62 -0.05 9.99
N TYR A 215 19.86 -1.02 9.48
CA TYR A 215 19.04 -1.89 10.30
C TYR A 215 19.84 -2.56 11.41
N SER A 216 19.29 -2.55 12.63
CA SER A 216 19.86 -3.25 13.76
C SER A 216 18.77 -3.58 14.78
N THR A 217 18.52 -4.86 15.00
CA THR A 217 17.62 -5.35 16.05
C THR A 217 18.16 -5.07 17.47
N VAL A 218 19.50 -5.02 17.60
CA VAL A 218 20.16 -4.84 18.89
C VAL A 218 20.14 -3.39 19.39
N LYS A 219 20.16 -2.42 18.45
CA LYS A 219 20.30 -0.99 18.78
C LYS A 219 19.00 -0.22 18.75
N ASN A 220 17.87 -0.88 18.55
CA ASN A 220 16.55 -0.25 18.43
C ASN A 220 16.51 0.94 17.43
N TYR A 221 17.31 0.86 16.40
CA TYR A 221 17.39 1.88 15.38
C TYR A 221 16.31 1.66 14.35
N ARG A 222 15.66 2.73 13.89
CA ARG A 222 14.60 2.66 12.88
C ARG A 222 15.12 2.02 11.59
N PRO A 223 14.55 0.89 11.15
CA PRO A 223 14.99 0.24 9.94
C PRO A 223 14.50 1.01 8.71
N GLY A 224 15.25 0.91 7.63
CA GLY A 224 14.74 1.28 6.33
C GLY A 224 13.80 0.23 5.77
N MET A 225 13.06 0.59 4.72
CA MET A 225 12.10 -0.27 4.05
C MET A 225 12.49 -0.52 2.60
N ILE A 226 12.37 -1.76 2.18
CA ILE A 226 12.45 -2.14 0.76
C ILE A 226 11.06 -2.46 0.22
N SER A 227 10.87 -2.15 -1.05
CA SER A 227 9.69 -2.51 -1.82
C SER A 227 9.96 -3.70 -2.73
N ARG A 228 8.92 -4.30 -3.31
CA ARG A 228 9.05 -5.40 -4.27
C ARG A 228 9.40 -4.89 -5.65
N THR A 229 10.20 -5.64 -6.39
CA THR A 229 10.55 -5.33 -7.77
C THR A 229 9.40 -5.53 -8.74
N ASP A 230 8.56 -6.54 -8.54
CA ASP A 230 7.51 -6.93 -9.48
C ASP A 230 6.65 -5.76 -9.96
N GLY A 231 6.24 -4.87 -9.05
CA GLY A 231 5.41 -3.72 -9.40
C GLY A 231 6.08 -2.66 -10.26
N TYR A 232 7.40 -2.66 -10.35
CA TYR A 232 8.16 -1.68 -11.13
C TYR A 232 8.51 -2.17 -12.53
N CYS A 233 8.42 -3.47 -12.77
CA CYS A 233 8.81 -4.08 -14.05
C CYS A 233 7.65 -4.12 -15.06
N ASP A 234 6.42 -4.13 -14.60
CA ASP A 234 5.22 -4.32 -15.42
C ASP A 234 4.34 -3.07 -15.56
N SER A 235 4.84 -1.90 -15.17
CA SER A 235 4.12 -0.61 -15.24
C SER A 235 4.96 0.47 -15.87
N PRO A 236 4.49 1.13 -16.95
CA PRO A 236 5.24 2.18 -17.65
C PRO A 236 5.38 3.48 -16.83
N ASP A 237 4.53 3.68 -15.82
CA ASP A 237 4.58 4.83 -14.90
C ASP A 237 5.36 4.54 -13.61
N ALA A 238 5.95 3.36 -13.49
CA ALA A 238 6.78 2.97 -12.36
C ALA A 238 8.26 2.83 -12.76
N GLU A 239 9.17 3.14 -11.84
CA GLU A 239 10.61 3.11 -12.06
C GLU A 239 11.34 2.44 -10.91
N PHE A 240 12.08 1.37 -11.21
CA PHE A 240 13.16 0.89 -10.36
C PHE A 240 14.36 1.84 -10.52
N ILE A 241 14.84 2.42 -9.42
CA ILE A 241 15.94 3.38 -9.44
C ILE A 241 17.20 2.80 -8.80
N SER A 242 17.05 2.15 -7.66
CA SER A 242 18.16 1.48 -6.97
C SER A 242 17.64 0.38 -6.04
N GLY A 243 18.35 -0.72 -6.04
CA GLY A 243 18.24 -1.71 -4.99
C GLY A 243 18.90 -1.27 -3.70
N GLY A 244 18.70 -2.05 -2.65
CA GLY A 244 19.32 -1.84 -1.35
C GLY A 244 19.57 -3.15 -0.62
N VAL A 245 20.57 -3.17 0.23
CA VAL A 245 20.98 -4.37 0.96
C VAL A 245 19.92 -4.80 1.94
N SER A 246 19.36 -5.98 1.72
CA SER A 246 18.37 -6.64 2.57
C SER A 246 18.80 -8.08 2.82
N LEU A 247 18.38 -8.65 3.96
CA LEU A 247 18.63 -10.06 4.25
C LEU A 247 17.79 -11.02 3.40
N LYS A 248 16.73 -10.54 2.75
CA LYS A 248 15.73 -11.42 2.12
C LYS A 248 15.80 -11.43 0.60
N SER A 249 16.39 -10.42 -0.01
CA SER A 249 16.46 -10.31 -1.46
C SER A 249 17.52 -9.30 -1.87
N ILE A 250 18.18 -9.53 -3.01
CA ILE A 250 19.11 -8.57 -3.61
C ILE A 250 18.41 -7.66 -4.62
N ASP A 251 17.28 -8.05 -5.15
CA ASP A 251 16.52 -7.31 -6.17
C ASP A 251 15.49 -6.32 -5.57
N ALA A 252 15.46 -6.22 -4.24
CA ALA A 252 14.56 -5.31 -3.53
C ALA A 252 14.81 -3.85 -3.87
N VAL A 253 13.72 -3.08 -4.00
CA VAL A 253 13.74 -1.66 -4.35
C VAL A 253 13.95 -0.81 -3.10
N ALA A 254 15.06 -0.11 -3.01
CA ALA A 254 15.32 0.89 -1.97
C ALA A 254 14.99 2.32 -2.42
N LEU A 255 15.17 2.60 -3.71
CA LEU A 255 14.74 3.86 -4.33
C LEU A 255 13.90 3.52 -5.55
N GLY A 256 12.67 4.03 -5.58
CA GLY A 256 11.75 3.80 -6.68
C GLY A 256 10.69 4.88 -6.78
N ARG A 257 10.03 4.96 -7.93
CA ARG A 257 8.95 5.90 -8.19
C ARG A 257 7.74 5.15 -8.77
N HIS A 258 6.56 5.55 -8.38
CA HIS A 258 5.33 5.21 -9.09
C HIS A 258 4.53 6.48 -9.32
N ALA A 259 4.40 6.90 -10.57
CA ALA A 259 3.83 8.17 -10.99
C ALA A 259 4.45 9.35 -10.21
N ASN A 260 3.68 10.07 -9.42
CA ASN A 260 4.14 11.19 -8.60
C ASN A 260 4.49 10.82 -7.14
N PHE A 261 4.65 9.52 -6.86
CA PHE A 261 5.08 9.01 -5.54
C PHE A 261 6.50 8.44 -5.61
N PHE A 262 7.38 8.96 -4.77
CA PHE A 262 8.76 8.49 -4.64
C PHE A 262 8.93 7.71 -3.34
N HIS A 263 9.45 6.49 -3.46
CA HIS A 263 9.89 5.66 -2.34
C HIS A 263 11.35 5.95 -2.04
N TRP A 264 11.63 6.56 -0.89
CA TRP A 264 12.94 6.67 -0.29
C TRP A 264 13.06 5.67 0.86
N GLY A 265 13.60 4.49 0.58
CA GLY A 265 13.59 3.36 1.53
C GLY A 265 14.50 3.55 2.74
N PHE A 266 15.54 4.37 2.64
CA PHE A 266 16.49 4.60 3.74
C PHE A 266 15.88 5.44 4.85
N SER A 267 16.17 5.07 6.10
CA SER A 267 15.50 5.64 7.28
C SER A 267 16.30 6.73 8.00
N ALA A 268 17.59 6.92 7.68
CA ALA A 268 18.44 7.85 8.41
C ALA A 268 18.01 9.31 8.28
N ALA A 269 18.11 10.05 9.38
CA ALA A 269 18.07 11.50 9.35
C ALA A 269 19.35 12.08 8.72
N PRO A 270 19.34 13.33 8.23
CA PRO A 270 20.50 13.96 7.58
C PRO A 270 21.81 13.90 8.35
N TYR A 271 21.80 13.87 9.67
CA TYR A 271 23.03 13.75 10.47
C TYR A 271 23.68 12.36 10.40
N ASP A 272 22.93 11.34 10.00
CA ASP A 272 23.41 9.97 9.77
C ASP A 272 23.43 9.59 8.27
N MET A 273 23.07 10.50 7.35
CA MET A 273 23.27 10.31 5.92
C MET A 273 24.71 10.62 5.53
N THR A 274 25.22 9.90 4.53
CA THR A 274 26.46 10.29 3.83
C THR A 274 26.25 11.59 3.03
N GLU A 275 27.31 12.28 2.64
CA GLU A 275 27.15 13.48 1.80
C GLU A 275 26.55 13.15 0.44
N GLU A 276 26.95 12.00 -0.14
CA GLU A 276 26.35 11.46 -1.36
C GLU A 276 24.85 11.18 -1.17
N GLY A 277 24.46 10.55 -0.06
CA GLY A 277 23.06 10.26 0.29
C GLY A 277 22.22 11.53 0.41
N LYS A 278 22.75 12.60 1.04
CA LYS A 278 22.06 13.90 1.15
C LYS A 278 21.81 14.52 -0.23
N ILE A 279 22.81 14.51 -1.11
CA ILE A 279 22.67 15.10 -2.44
C ILE A 279 21.69 14.32 -3.29
N VAL A 280 21.75 12.97 -3.27
CA VAL A 280 20.80 12.12 -4.00
C VAL A 280 19.37 12.32 -3.46
N PHE A 281 19.20 12.48 -2.14
CA PHE A 281 17.91 12.79 -1.54
C PHE A 281 17.33 14.13 -2.04
N ILE A 282 18.14 15.17 -2.10
CA ILE A 282 17.72 16.48 -2.63
C ILE A 282 17.38 16.38 -4.12
N ASN A 283 18.18 15.66 -4.90
CA ASN A 283 17.90 15.43 -6.32
C ASN A 283 16.59 14.64 -6.52
N ALA A 284 16.29 13.66 -5.65
CA ALA A 284 15.05 12.90 -5.69
C ALA A 284 13.81 13.80 -5.45
N ILE A 285 13.92 14.77 -4.53
CA ILE A 285 12.85 15.76 -4.30
C ILE A 285 12.62 16.61 -5.55
N ILE A 286 13.68 17.07 -6.19
CA ILE A 286 13.57 17.87 -7.42
C ILE A 286 13.04 17.00 -8.57
N TYR A 287 13.47 15.75 -8.64
CA TYR A 287 13.01 14.83 -9.66
C TYR A 287 11.51 14.57 -9.57
N ILE A 288 11.00 14.26 -8.38
CA ILE A 288 9.58 13.95 -8.22
C ILE A 288 8.66 15.14 -8.52
N SER A 289 9.12 16.38 -8.33
CA SER A 289 8.33 17.58 -8.63
C SER A 289 7.92 17.70 -10.11
N GLN A 290 8.65 17.02 -11.00
CA GLN A 290 8.37 17.03 -12.45
C GLN A 290 7.12 16.25 -12.83
N PHE A 291 6.60 15.41 -11.93
CA PHE A 291 5.45 14.54 -12.16
C PHE A 291 4.14 15.06 -11.55
N LYS A 292 4.05 16.37 -11.33
CA LYS A 292 2.92 17.03 -10.68
C LYS A 292 1.56 16.67 -11.28
N ASP A 293 1.50 16.56 -12.60
CA ASP A 293 0.25 16.36 -13.32
C ASP A 293 0.14 14.94 -13.90
N GLN A 294 0.94 14.00 -13.41
CA GLN A 294 0.89 12.62 -13.88
C GLN A 294 -0.12 11.81 -13.06
N PRO A 295 -1.23 11.36 -13.67
CA PRO A 295 -2.16 10.46 -13.01
C PRO A 295 -1.49 9.13 -12.64
N ILE A 296 -1.90 8.54 -11.53
CA ILE A 296 -1.40 7.25 -11.06
C ILE A 296 -2.19 6.12 -11.73
N ALA A 297 -1.51 5.19 -12.39
CA ALA A 297 -2.10 3.91 -12.77
C ALA A 297 -2.12 3.00 -11.53
N ARG A 298 -3.21 3.03 -10.78
CA ARG A 298 -3.29 2.45 -9.44
C ARG A 298 -3.28 0.94 -9.45
N LYS A 299 -2.55 0.32 -8.54
CA LYS A 299 -2.84 -1.06 -8.15
C LYS A 299 -4.16 -1.09 -7.39
N PHE A 300 -4.89 -2.18 -7.51
CA PHE A 300 -6.27 -2.24 -7.03
C PHE A 300 -6.47 -3.09 -5.77
N ASN A 301 -5.50 -3.92 -5.45
CA ASN A 301 -5.49 -4.72 -4.23
C ASN A 301 -4.06 -4.96 -3.75
N ASP A 302 -3.92 -5.50 -2.56
CA ASP A 302 -2.63 -5.83 -1.94
C ASP A 302 -2.09 -7.20 -2.38
N ARG A 303 -2.61 -7.77 -3.42
CA ARG A 303 -2.13 -9.03 -3.96
C ARG A 303 -0.85 -8.80 -4.71
N ILE A 304 0.15 -9.54 -4.35
CA ILE A 304 1.53 -9.36 -4.74
C ILE A 304 2.06 -10.52 -5.55
N SER A 305 1.26 -11.58 -5.70
CA SER A 305 1.63 -12.72 -6.53
C SER A 305 1.62 -12.34 -8.00
N THR A 306 2.70 -12.68 -8.68
CA THR A 306 2.87 -12.57 -10.11
C THR A 306 3.14 -13.95 -10.70
N ARG A 307 3.21 -14.08 -12.02
CA ARG A 307 3.64 -15.33 -12.67
C ARG A 307 5.05 -15.76 -12.26
N HIS A 308 5.88 -14.82 -11.80
CA HIS A 308 7.18 -15.14 -11.23
C HIS A 308 7.06 -16.14 -10.06
N TYR A 309 6.00 -16.04 -9.25
CA TYR A 309 5.72 -17.03 -8.20
C TYR A 309 5.46 -18.43 -8.78
N ALA A 310 4.74 -18.55 -9.89
CA ALA A 310 4.54 -19.83 -10.56
C ALA A 310 5.85 -20.38 -11.14
N ASP A 311 6.71 -19.50 -11.66
CA ASP A 311 8.04 -19.88 -12.15
C ASP A 311 8.92 -20.34 -10.99
N ALA A 312 8.89 -19.69 -9.84
CA ALA A 312 9.56 -20.13 -8.62
C ALA A 312 9.04 -21.49 -8.12
N MET A 313 7.73 -21.71 -8.16
CA MET A 313 7.14 -22.99 -7.76
C MET A 313 7.63 -24.17 -8.59
N LYS A 314 7.99 -23.97 -9.87
CA LYS A 314 8.61 -25.04 -10.70
C LYS A 314 9.92 -25.53 -10.09
N TYR A 315 10.72 -24.64 -9.52
CA TYR A 315 11.94 -25.03 -8.80
C TYR A 315 11.61 -25.59 -7.41
N LEU A 316 10.76 -24.93 -6.65
CA LEU A 316 10.44 -25.26 -5.25
C LEU A 316 9.83 -26.66 -5.07
N VAL A 317 9.26 -27.26 -6.12
CA VAL A 317 8.75 -28.63 -6.06
C VAL A 317 9.79 -29.70 -6.47
N THR A 318 11.03 -29.31 -6.72
CA THR A 318 12.11 -30.26 -7.07
C THR A 318 12.78 -30.87 -5.83
N ARG A 319 13.42 -32.04 -6.04
CA ARG A 319 14.26 -32.63 -5.00
C ARG A 319 15.47 -31.76 -4.64
N GLU A 320 16.00 -31.02 -5.61
CA GLU A 320 17.10 -30.08 -5.38
C GLU A 320 16.68 -28.98 -4.40
N ALA A 321 15.48 -28.39 -4.59
CA ALA A 321 14.95 -27.40 -3.68
C ALA A 321 14.68 -27.97 -2.27
N TRP A 322 14.17 -29.19 -2.18
CA TRP A 322 14.00 -29.90 -0.91
C TRP A 322 15.34 -30.13 -0.18
N GLU A 323 16.37 -30.58 -0.90
CA GLU A 323 17.71 -30.76 -0.34
C GLU A 323 18.33 -29.43 0.13
N ALA A 324 18.13 -28.35 -0.65
CA ALA A 324 18.56 -27.00 -0.28
C ALA A 324 17.85 -26.51 0.98
N ASN A 325 16.53 -26.75 1.10
CA ASN A 325 15.74 -26.42 2.29
C ASN A 325 16.28 -27.16 3.52
N ASN A 326 16.44 -28.48 3.45
CA ASN A 326 16.96 -29.27 4.57
C ASN A 326 18.39 -28.87 4.97
N LYS A 327 19.20 -28.44 4.03
CA LYS A 327 20.53 -27.91 4.32
C LYS A 327 20.43 -26.59 5.11
N ALA A 328 19.57 -25.66 4.69
CA ALA A 328 19.35 -24.40 5.37
C ALA A 328 18.82 -24.62 6.79
N ASP A 329 17.87 -25.55 6.97
CA ASP A 329 17.33 -25.93 8.29
C ASP A 329 18.42 -26.49 9.21
N ARG A 330 19.30 -27.34 8.69
CA ARG A 330 20.46 -27.86 9.46
C ARG A 330 21.42 -26.76 9.89
N GLU A 331 21.71 -25.81 9.02
CA GLU A 331 22.60 -24.68 9.35
C GLU A 331 21.94 -23.74 10.36
N PHE A 332 20.67 -23.47 10.21
CA PHE A 332 19.88 -22.71 11.19
C PHE A 332 19.83 -23.41 12.54
N ASN A 333 19.58 -24.73 12.58
CA ASN A 333 19.56 -25.51 13.79
C ASN A 333 20.91 -25.48 14.55
N LYS A 334 22.04 -25.51 13.84
CA LYS A 334 23.36 -25.32 14.45
C LYS A 334 23.47 -23.95 15.13
N LEU A 335 23.07 -22.89 14.43
CA LEU A 335 23.06 -21.54 14.98
C LEU A 335 22.17 -21.43 16.22
N VAL A 336 20.95 -21.98 16.17
CA VAL A 336 20.03 -22.05 17.31
C VAL A 336 20.69 -22.72 18.52
N LEU A 337 21.33 -23.88 18.31
CA LEU A 337 22.01 -24.62 19.39
C LEU A 337 23.19 -23.85 20.00
N GLU A 338 23.99 -23.16 19.19
CA GLU A 338 25.12 -22.34 19.66
C GLU A 338 24.64 -21.14 20.49
N ILE A 339 23.61 -20.43 20.00
CA ILE A 339 23.04 -19.29 20.74
C ILE A 339 22.38 -19.77 22.04
N LYS A 340 21.62 -20.88 22.01
CA LYS A 340 21.06 -21.50 23.22
C LYS A 340 22.12 -21.83 24.27
N LYS A 341 23.22 -22.46 23.85
CA LYS A 341 24.33 -22.78 24.75
C LYS A 341 24.92 -21.53 25.40
N THR A 342 25.10 -20.48 24.62
CA THR A 342 25.60 -19.19 25.12
C THR A 342 24.61 -18.52 26.07
N ALA A 343 23.34 -18.50 25.72
CA ALA A 343 22.27 -17.92 26.55
C ALA A 343 22.11 -18.66 27.87
N GLN A 344 22.14 -20.00 27.86
CA GLN A 344 22.11 -20.83 29.07
C GLN A 344 23.32 -20.59 29.98
N ALA A 345 24.52 -20.42 29.40
CA ALA A 345 25.72 -20.10 30.16
C ALA A 345 25.65 -18.71 30.82
N LYS A 346 25.09 -17.72 30.16
CA LYS A 346 24.81 -16.40 30.73
C LYS A 346 23.77 -16.48 31.85
N GLN A 347 22.67 -17.18 31.61
CA GLN A 347 21.59 -17.34 32.57
C GLN A 347 22.09 -18.02 33.87
N SER A 348 22.96 -19.02 33.75
CA SER A 348 23.55 -19.70 34.91
C SER A 348 24.47 -18.80 35.74
N LYS A 349 25.00 -17.72 35.15
CA LYS A 349 25.83 -16.71 35.82
C LYS A 349 25.04 -15.51 36.31
N GLY A 350 23.73 -15.47 36.07
CA GLY A 350 22.89 -14.32 36.39
C GLY A 350 23.12 -13.10 35.48
N GLU A 351 23.72 -13.29 34.31
CA GLU A 351 23.93 -12.25 33.30
C GLU A 351 22.64 -11.97 32.51
N GLU A 352 22.44 -10.72 32.10
CA GLU A 352 21.28 -10.32 31.32
C GLU A 352 21.38 -10.85 29.89
N LEU A 353 20.29 -11.45 29.41
CA LEU A 353 20.19 -11.95 28.05
C LEU A 353 19.80 -10.83 27.06
N THR A 354 20.37 -10.85 25.89
CA THR A 354 19.88 -10.03 24.76
C THR A 354 18.51 -10.54 24.34
N ARG A 355 17.80 -9.70 23.58
CA ARG A 355 16.52 -10.08 22.99
C ARG A 355 16.63 -11.32 22.11
N ASP A 356 17.65 -11.36 21.25
CA ASP A 356 17.87 -12.50 20.36
C ASP A 356 18.18 -13.78 21.16
N GLU A 357 19.04 -13.70 22.17
CA GLU A 357 19.31 -14.82 23.07
C GLU A 357 18.03 -15.33 23.76
N THR A 358 17.11 -14.42 24.14
CA THR A 358 15.83 -14.79 24.76
C THR A 358 14.91 -15.50 23.76
N ILE A 359 14.87 -15.02 22.51
CA ILE A 359 14.08 -15.64 21.43
C ILE A 359 14.63 -17.04 21.14
N TYR A 360 15.93 -17.14 20.85
CA TYR A 360 16.57 -18.38 20.47
C TYR A 360 16.56 -19.42 21.61
N LEU A 361 16.58 -19.00 22.87
CA LEU A 361 16.50 -19.91 24.01
C LEU A 361 15.21 -20.76 23.97
N ASN A 362 14.12 -20.20 23.50
CA ASN A 362 12.82 -20.85 23.43
C ASN A 362 12.52 -21.49 22.05
N LEU A 363 13.34 -21.23 21.05
CA LEU A 363 13.14 -21.79 19.72
C LEU A 363 13.39 -23.32 19.72
N GLN A 364 12.54 -24.05 19.00
CA GLN A 364 12.82 -25.48 18.76
C GLN A 364 13.58 -25.62 17.42
N PRO A 365 14.47 -26.62 17.29
CA PRO A 365 15.09 -26.94 16.03
C PRO A 365 14.00 -27.25 14.96
N GLU A 366 14.20 -26.78 13.77
CA GLU A 366 13.34 -27.11 12.63
C GLU A 366 13.49 -28.60 12.27
N PRO A 367 12.39 -29.32 11.99
CA PRO A 367 12.46 -30.69 11.54
C PRO A 367 13.06 -30.78 10.13
N GLU A 368 13.69 -31.89 9.81
CA GLU A 368 14.09 -32.20 8.44
C GLU A 368 12.99 -33.05 7.78
N PRO A 369 12.08 -32.45 7.00
CA PRO A 369 10.99 -33.20 6.40
C PRO A 369 11.51 -34.14 5.31
N THR A 370 10.85 -35.28 5.14
CA THR A 370 10.99 -36.10 3.93
C THR A 370 10.50 -35.31 2.72
N TYR A 371 10.87 -35.72 1.51
CA TYR A 371 10.41 -35.05 0.30
C TYR A 371 8.88 -35.01 0.18
N SER A 372 8.22 -36.11 0.55
CA SER A 372 6.75 -36.18 0.58
C SER A 372 6.13 -35.20 1.59
N GLU A 373 6.70 -35.07 2.77
CA GLU A 373 6.24 -34.10 3.79
C GLU A 373 6.45 -32.67 3.32
N TYR A 374 7.59 -32.36 2.76
CA TYR A 374 7.92 -31.08 2.17
C TYR A 374 6.92 -30.67 1.08
N LEU A 375 6.55 -31.60 0.16
CA LEU A 375 5.56 -31.33 -0.88
C LEU A 375 4.14 -31.18 -0.30
N LYS A 376 3.76 -31.99 0.68
CA LYS A 376 2.46 -31.90 1.34
C LYS A 376 2.24 -30.54 2.02
N GLU A 377 3.28 -30.01 2.62
CA GLU A 377 3.22 -28.68 3.26
C GLU A 377 3.18 -27.55 2.20
N ARG A 378 4.02 -27.64 1.18
CA ARG A 378 4.21 -26.57 0.20
C ARG A 378 3.11 -26.49 -0.86
N VAL A 379 2.62 -27.63 -1.32
CA VAL A 379 1.61 -27.77 -2.38
C VAL A 379 0.53 -28.79 -2.04
N PRO A 380 -0.17 -28.65 -0.91
CA PRO A 380 -1.06 -29.68 -0.38
C PRO A 380 -2.12 -30.12 -1.37
N GLN A 381 -2.72 -29.19 -2.10
CA GLN A 381 -3.78 -29.49 -3.08
C GLN A 381 -3.26 -30.30 -4.28
N LEU A 382 -2.10 -29.95 -4.81
CA LEU A 382 -1.48 -30.63 -5.94
C LEU A 382 -0.84 -31.96 -5.52
N TYR A 383 -0.39 -32.07 -4.28
CA TYR A 383 0.18 -33.32 -3.77
C TYR A 383 -0.80 -34.48 -3.83
N HIS A 384 -2.09 -34.25 -3.59
CA HIS A 384 -3.12 -35.28 -3.72
C HIS A 384 -3.28 -35.81 -5.16
N ILE A 385 -2.84 -35.02 -6.15
CA ILE A 385 -2.95 -35.35 -7.56
C ILE A 385 -1.67 -35.99 -8.07
N PHE A 386 -0.50 -35.44 -7.74
CA PHE A 386 0.79 -35.75 -8.35
C PHE A 386 1.74 -36.55 -7.43
N GLY A 387 1.46 -36.62 -6.11
CA GLY A 387 2.36 -37.30 -5.17
C GLY A 387 3.77 -36.72 -5.21
N ASP A 388 4.76 -37.59 -5.30
CA ASP A 388 6.20 -37.27 -5.33
C ASP A 388 6.77 -37.03 -6.74
N ASP A 389 5.93 -36.98 -7.77
CA ASP A 389 6.37 -36.79 -9.17
C ASP A 389 6.63 -35.31 -9.51
N ALA A 390 7.87 -34.89 -9.33
CA ALA A 390 8.29 -33.50 -9.61
C ALA A 390 8.02 -33.09 -11.07
N ALA A 391 8.03 -34.00 -12.03
CA ALA A 391 7.83 -33.65 -13.43
C ALA A 391 6.36 -33.28 -13.72
N GLU A 392 5.39 -33.87 -13.00
CA GLU A 392 3.97 -33.52 -13.14
C GLU A 392 3.69 -32.12 -12.65
N TYR A 393 4.31 -31.70 -11.53
CA TYR A 393 4.19 -30.32 -11.05
C TYR A 393 4.75 -29.32 -12.07
N GLN A 394 5.92 -29.59 -12.63
CA GLN A 394 6.51 -28.71 -13.64
C GLN A 394 5.60 -28.57 -14.86
N ARG A 395 5.07 -29.69 -15.38
CA ARG A 395 4.10 -29.69 -16.49
C ARG A 395 2.83 -28.90 -16.13
N TYR A 396 2.35 -29.05 -14.91
CA TYR A 396 1.17 -28.32 -14.42
C TYR A 396 1.41 -26.80 -14.42
N TYR A 397 2.50 -26.32 -13.80
CA TYR A 397 2.81 -24.89 -13.72
C TYR A 397 3.08 -24.31 -15.12
N GLU A 398 3.75 -25.04 -15.99
CA GLU A 398 4.05 -24.59 -17.35
C GLU A 398 2.78 -24.50 -18.21
N LYS A 399 1.96 -25.53 -18.21
CA LYS A 399 0.70 -25.59 -18.98
C LYS A 399 -0.28 -24.49 -18.54
N ASN A 400 -0.36 -24.20 -17.26
CA ASN A 400 -1.34 -23.26 -16.71
C ASN A 400 -0.79 -21.81 -16.56
N ARG A 401 0.49 -21.59 -16.85
CA ARG A 401 1.13 -20.28 -16.72
C ARG A 401 0.37 -19.13 -17.38
N PRO A 402 -0.22 -19.28 -18.58
CA PRO A 402 -1.01 -18.23 -19.24
C PRO A 402 -2.31 -17.86 -18.52
N TYR A 403 -2.79 -18.73 -17.65
CA TYR A 403 -4.12 -18.65 -17.01
C TYR A 403 -4.05 -18.43 -15.50
N PHE A 404 -2.86 -18.33 -14.92
CA PHE A 404 -2.72 -17.98 -13.52
C PHE A 404 -3.23 -16.57 -13.26
N TYR A 405 -3.80 -16.41 -12.09
CA TYR A 405 -4.43 -15.19 -11.65
C TYR A 405 -4.32 -15.10 -10.11
N GLY A 406 -3.95 -13.94 -9.60
CA GLY A 406 -3.85 -13.70 -8.17
C GLY A 406 -5.21 -13.39 -7.54
N GLY A 407 -6.19 -14.28 -7.74
CA GLY A 407 -7.59 -14.05 -7.38
C GLY A 407 -8.02 -14.59 -6.02
N GLY A 408 -7.29 -15.56 -5.46
CA GLY A 408 -7.63 -16.25 -4.21
C GLY A 408 -7.59 -15.36 -2.96
N ASP A 409 -7.91 -15.93 -1.81
CA ASP A 409 -7.92 -15.22 -0.52
C ASP A 409 -6.52 -15.00 0.08
N ILE A 410 -5.49 -15.61 -0.53
CA ILE A 410 -4.11 -15.56 -0.06
C ILE A 410 -3.30 -14.55 -0.88
N SER A 411 -2.63 -13.61 -0.21
CA SER A 411 -1.84 -12.56 -0.87
C SER A 411 -0.73 -13.08 -1.78
N TYR A 412 -0.26 -14.30 -1.55
CA TYR A 412 0.82 -14.96 -2.30
C TYR A 412 0.35 -16.15 -3.15
N GLY A 413 -0.95 -16.46 -3.15
CA GLY A 413 -1.51 -17.57 -3.91
C GLY A 413 -1.77 -17.21 -5.37
N LEU A 414 -1.71 -18.22 -6.23
CA LEU A 414 -2.17 -18.15 -7.61
C LEU A 414 -3.23 -19.20 -7.84
N ASP A 415 -4.35 -18.77 -8.42
CA ASP A 415 -5.40 -19.65 -8.89
C ASP A 415 -5.36 -19.73 -10.43
N ILE A 416 -5.98 -20.76 -11.00
CA ILE A 416 -6.22 -20.83 -12.43
C ILE A 416 -7.54 -20.14 -12.73
N ASP A 417 -7.51 -19.15 -13.63
CA ASP A 417 -8.73 -18.55 -14.15
C ASP A 417 -9.38 -19.46 -15.19
N GLU A 418 -10.38 -20.22 -14.76
CA GLU A 418 -11.10 -21.18 -15.60
C GLU A 418 -11.89 -20.49 -16.73
N ASP A 419 -12.41 -19.29 -16.50
CA ASP A 419 -13.11 -18.51 -17.52
C ASP A 419 -12.16 -18.19 -18.69
N VAL A 420 -10.96 -17.74 -18.37
CA VAL A 420 -9.90 -17.41 -19.35
C VAL A 420 -9.34 -18.66 -20.00
N ARG A 421 -9.11 -19.72 -19.23
CA ARG A 421 -8.62 -20.99 -19.73
C ARG A 421 -9.59 -21.62 -20.74
N SER A 422 -10.91 -21.49 -20.50
CA SER A 422 -11.93 -22.01 -21.41
C SER A 422 -11.88 -21.34 -22.80
N LEU A 423 -11.45 -20.10 -22.87
CA LEU A 423 -11.28 -19.36 -24.13
C LEU A 423 -9.93 -19.62 -24.81
N GLY A 424 -8.96 -20.23 -24.11
CA GLY A 424 -7.63 -20.50 -24.65
C GLY A 424 -6.79 -19.25 -24.94
N ILE A 425 -7.14 -18.10 -24.38
CA ILE A 425 -6.45 -16.81 -24.57
C ILE A 425 -5.85 -16.41 -23.23
N ALA A 426 -4.55 -16.10 -23.18
CA ALA A 426 -3.89 -15.68 -21.95
C ALA A 426 -4.50 -14.38 -21.40
N ASN A 427 -4.55 -14.24 -20.08
CA ASN A 427 -5.15 -13.03 -19.48
C ASN A 427 -4.33 -11.74 -19.68
N ASN A 428 -3.04 -11.86 -19.97
CA ASN A 428 -2.19 -10.73 -20.37
C ASN A 428 -2.13 -10.50 -21.90
N ASP A 429 -3.00 -11.16 -22.65
CA ASP A 429 -3.20 -10.90 -24.07
C ASP A 429 -4.46 -10.05 -24.27
N LYS A 430 -4.31 -8.81 -24.79
CA LYS A 430 -5.43 -7.88 -24.99
C LYS A 430 -6.53 -8.43 -25.90
N ARG A 431 -6.26 -9.49 -26.72
CA ARG A 431 -7.29 -10.20 -27.48
C ARG A 431 -8.36 -10.83 -26.59
N LEU A 432 -8.04 -11.08 -25.31
CA LEU A 432 -9.04 -11.55 -24.33
C LEU A 432 -10.16 -10.52 -24.14
N LEU A 433 -9.80 -9.23 -24.00
CA LEU A 433 -10.79 -8.15 -23.87
C LEU A 433 -11.66 -8.02 -25.11
N ASP A 434 -11.03 -8.04 -26.30
CA ASP A 434 -11.76 -7.99 -27.57
C ASP A 434 -12.72 -9.17 -27.75
N LYS A 435 -12.26 -10.38 -27.41
CA LYS A 435 -13.10 -11.60 -27.46
C LYS A 435 -14.30 -11.48 -26.50
N ALA A 436 -14.08 -11.07 -25.26
CA ALA A 436 -15.15 -10.91 -24.27
C ALA A 436 -16.16 -9.82 -24.70
N ILE A 437 -15.69 -8.69 -25.25
CA ILE A 437 -16.57 -7.65 -25.79
C ILE A 437 -17.40 -8.17 -26.96
N SER A 438 -16.76 -8.89 -27.90
CA SER A 438 -17.44 -9.50 -29.03
C SER A 438 -18.52 -10.51 -28.62
N MET A 439 -18.30 -11.25 -27.54
CA MET A 439 -19.29 -12.16 -26.95
C MET A 439 -20.50 -11.38 -26.41
N LEU A 440 -20.28 -10.24 -25.73
CA LEU A 440 -21.38 -9.36 -25.30
C LEU A 440 -22.18 -8.81 -26.49
N GLU A 441 -21.49 -8.33 -27.54
CA GLU A 441 -22.13 -7.78 -28.73
C GLU A 441 -23.01 -8.80 -29.46
N LYS A 442 -22.59 -10.07 -29.44
CA LYS A 442 -23.33 -11.20 -30.07
C LYS A 442 -24.34 -11.87 -29.15
N ASN A 443 -24.42 -11.43 -27.90
CA ASN A 443 -25.22 -12.07 -26.86
C ASN A 443 -24.85 -13.55 -26.62
N GLU A 444 -23.54 -13.88 -26.75
CA GLU A 444 -22.97 -15.21 -26.53
C GLU A 444 -22.31 -15.25 -25.15
N GLU A 445 -22.63 -16.24 -24.30
CA GLU A 445 -22.06 -16.44 -22.96
C GLU A 445 -21.80 -15.14 -22.18
N THR A 446 -22.76 -14.25 -22.16
CA THR A 446 -22.65 -12.87 -21.64
C THR A 446 -22.18 -12.82 -20.18
N ALA A 447 -22.57 -13.82 -19.37
CA ALA A 447 -22.15 -13.92 -17.99
C ALA A 447 -20.63 -14.17 -17.85
N LEU A 448 -20.07 -15.06 -18.69
CA LEU A 448 -18.64 -15.33 -18.73
C LEU A 448 -17.87 -14.11 -19.21
N ALA A 449 -18.31 -13.50 -20.30
CA ALA A 449 -17.72 -12.28 -20.84
C ALA A 449 -17.70 -11.12 -19.83
N SER A 450 -18.81 -10.92 -19.13
CA SER A 450 -18.93 -9.90 -18.10
C SER A 450 -17.96 -10.15 -16.92
N ARG A 451 -17.82 -11.41 -16.46
CA ARG A 451 -16.88 -11.75 -15.39
C ARG A 451 -15.43 -11.46 -15.80
N ILE A 452 -15.03 -11.81 -17.03
CA ILE A 452 -13.69 -11.53 -17.56
C ILE A 452 -13.43 -10.02 -17.58
N LEU A 453 -14.32 -9.23 -18.19
CA LEU A 453 -14.16 -7.78 -18.30
C LEU A 453 -14.11 -7.10 -16.92
N GLN A 454 -14.94 -7.52 -15.99
CA GLN A 454 -14.96 -6.99 -14.62
C GLN A 454 -13.76 -7.40 -13.79
N ARG A 455 -13.16 -8.58 -14.07
CA ARG A 455 -11.97 -9.09 -13.38
C ARG A 455 -10.71 -8.37 -13.83
N TYR A 456 -10.57 -8.15 -15.13
CA TYR A 456 -9.33 -7.66 -15.71
C TYR A 456 -9.34 -6.16 -16.06
N THR A 457 -10.41 -5.44 -15.77
CA THR A 457 -10.49 -3.98 -15.97
C THR A 457 -11.10 -3.29 -14.77
N LEU A 458 -10.88 -1.97 -14.69
CA LEU A 458 -11.54 -1.13 -13.69
C LEU A 458 -12.91 -0.60 -14.18
N CYS A 459 -13.26 -0.89 -15.42
CA CYS A 459 -14.51 -0.42 -16.02
C CYS A 459 -15.73 -1.23 -15.56
N ARG A 460 -16.89 -0.58 -15.54
CA ARG A 460 -18.18 -1.16 -15.12
C ARG A 460 -19.30 -0.73 -16.08
N PHE A 461 -19.02 -0.82 -17.37
CA PHE A 461 -20.02 -0.52 -18.39
C PHE A 461 -21.14 -1.55 -18.37
N THR A 462 -22.35 -1.10 -18.68
CA THR A 462 -23.56 -1.95 -18.78
C THR A 462 -23.82 -2.38 -20.21
N GLU A 463 -23.51 -1.50 -21.18
CA GLU A 463 -23.81 -1.71 -22.60
C GLU A 463 -22.58 -2.22 -23.36
N PRO A 464 -22.74 -3.21 -24.26
CA PRO A 464 -21.65 -3.71 -25.10
C PRO A 464 -20.98 -2.62 -25.94
N SER A 465 -21.75 -1.64 -26.41
CA SER A 465 -21.24 -0.49 -27.19
C SER A 465 -20.28 0.40 -26.40
N GLN A 466 -20.50 0.56 -25.10
CA GLN A 466 -19.60 1.30 -24.20
C GLN A 466 -18.26 0.57 -24.05
N TRP A 467 -18.29 -0.76 -23.85
CA TRP A 467 -17.11 -1.60 -23.82
C TRP A 467 -16.32 -1.50 -25.12
N ARG A 468 -17.00 -1.59 -26.28
CA ARG A 468 -16.37 -1.47 -27.60
C ARG A 468 -15.72 -0.11 -27.79
N SER A 469 -16.44 0.97 -27.51
CA SER A 469 -15.94 2.34 -27.63
C SER A 469 -14.70 2.57 -26.75
N TRP A 470 -14.73 2.11 -25.51
CA TRP A 470 -13.60 2.19 -24.59
C TRP A 470 -12.40 1.41 -25.12
N TYR A 471 -12.59 0.16 -25.55
CA TYR A 471 -11.52 -0.68 -26.06
C TYR A 471 -10.88 -0.06 -27.31
N GLU A 472 -11.67 0.34 -28.31
CA GLU A 472 -11.16 0.95 -29.54
C GLU A 472 -10.39 2.25 -29.28
N THR A 473 -10.82 3.03 -28.29
CA THR A 473 -10.15 4.29 -27.91
C THR A 473 -8.78 4.03 -27.28
N TYR A 474 -8.63 2.97 -26.47
CA TYR A 474 -7.46 2.80 -25.62
C TYR A 474 -6.62 1.56 -25.89
N LYS A 475 -7.03 0.62 -26.75
CA LYS A 475 -6.35 -0.67 -27.01
C LYS A 475 -4.85 -0.56 -27.28
N ASP A 476 -4.39 0.52 -27.92
CA ASP A 476 -2.98 0.73 -28.26
C ASP A 476 -2.19 1.42 -27.14
N LYS A 477 -2.89 1.85 -26.09
CA LYS A 477 -2.33 2.54 -24.92
C LYS A 477 -2.46 1.73 -23.64
N MET A 478 -3.00 0.52 -23.74
CA MET A 478 -3.15 -0.38 -22.59
C MET A 478 -1.87 -1.15 -22.30
N PHE A 479 -1.64 -1.37 -21.02
CA PHE A 479 -0.66 -2.34 -20.52
C PHE A 479 -1.31 -3.25 -19.48
N PHE A 480 -0.73 -4.44 -19.31
CA PHE A 480 -1.16 -5.38 -18.29
C PHE A 480 -0.21 -5.33 -17.10
N THR A 481 -0.74 -5.28 -15.89
CA THR A 481 0.03 -5.36 -14.66
C THR A 481 -0.46 -6.51 -13.79
N GLU A 482 0.46 -7.36 -13.35
CA GLU A 482 0.17 -8.46 -12.43
C GLU A 482 0.23 -7.97 -10.97
N SER A 483 1.28 -7.25 -10.65
CA SER A 483 1.49 -6.72 -9.31
C SER A 483 0.41 -5.72 -8.90
N GLY A 484 -0.37 -6.09 -7.90
CA GLY A 484 -1.39 -5.23 -7.33
C GLY A 484 -2.72 -5.21 -8.07
N GLY A 485 -3.07 -6.27 -8.80
CA GLY A 485 -4.43 -6.40 -9.27
C GLY A 485 -4.72 -7.24 -10.48
N TRP A 486 -3.73 -7.62 -11.26
CA TRP A 486 -3.93 -8.38 -12.50
C TRP A 486 -4.90 -7.66 -13.45
N LEU A 487 -4.52 -6.44 -13.85
CA LEU A 487 -5.41 -5.52 -14.54
C LEU A 487 -4.82 -5.01 -15.86
N TRP A 488 -5.70 -4.80 -16.82
CA TRP A 488 -5.46 -3.95 -17.98
C TRP A 488 -5.71 -2.49 -17.59
N LEU A 489 -4.66 -1.69 -17.62
CA LEU A 489 -4.67 -0.26 -17.31
C LEU A 489 -4.27 0.56 -18.52
N ILE A 490 -4.63 1.84 -18.53
CA ILE A 490 -4.24 2.79 -19.56
C ILE A 490 -2.91 3.43 -19.17
N ASN A 491 -1.95 3.46 -20.08
CA ASN A 491 -0.67 4.13 -19.87
C ASN A 491 -0.87 5.65 -19.75
N THR A 492 -0.52 6.21 -18.60
CA THR A 492 -0.67 7.63 -18.26
C THR A 492 0.63 8.41 -18.40
N THR A 493 1.72 7.80 -18.87
CA THR A 493 2.99 8.51 -19.09
C THR A 493 2.92 9.46 -20.28
N ASP A 494 2.00 9.24 -21.22
CA ASP A 494 1.69 10.18 -22.28
C ASP A 494 0.67 11.22 -21.76
N LYS A 495 1.10 12.47 -21.65
CA LYS A 495 0.27 13.59 -21.18
C LYS A 495 -0.99 13.86 -22.03
N ASN A 496 -1.03 13.35 -23.25
CA ASN A 496 -2.19 13.47 -24.15
C ASN A 496 -3.22 12.36 -23.94
N VAL A 497 -2.93 11.39 -23.08
CA VAL A 497 -3.88 10.35 -22.71
C VAL A 497 -4.57 10.79 -21.43
N PRO A 498 -5.92 10.91 -21.42
CA PRO A 498 -6.64 11.04 -20.15
C PRO A 498 -6.20 9.88 -19.27
N GLY A 499 -5.87 10.17 -18.04
CA GLY A 499 -5.50 9.15 -17.07
C GLY A 499 -6.54 8.03 -17.04
N ASN A 500 -6.18 6.88 -16.50
CA ASN A 500 -7.17 5.85 -16.24
C ASN A 500 -8.34 6.52 -15.56
N ASP A 501 -9.45 6.64 -16.28
CA ASP A 501 -10.61 7.37 -15.78
C ASP A 501 -11.24 6.53 -14.66
N TYR A 502 -10.62 6.59 -13.48
CA TYR A 502 -11.20 6.02 -12.27
C TYR A 502 -12.54 6.69 -11.94
N SER A 503 -12.88 7.79 -12.64
CA SER A 503 -14.20 8.37 -12.56
C SER A 503 -15.28 7.40 -13.06
N VAL A 504 -14.95 6.39 -13.86
CA VAL A 504 -15.90 5.31 -14.17
C VAL A 504 -16.13 4.42 -12.97
N LEU A 505 -15.10 4.16 -12.13
CA LEU A 505 -15.27 3.52 -10.81
C LEU A 505 -15.85 4.48 -9.78
N THR A 506 -15.48 5.74 -9.84
CA THR A 506 -16.00 6.80 -9.01
C THR A 506 -17.29 7.36 -9.61
N LYS A 507 -17.50 7.45 -10.91
CA LYS A 507 -18.77 7.89 -11.51
C LYS A 507 -19.90 6.89 -11.29
N SER A 508 -19.65 5.61 -11.21
CA SER A 508 -20.67 4.71 -10.65
C SER A 508 -20.93 4.98 -9.15
N ASN A 509 -20.00 5.66 -8.44
CA ASN A 509 -20.11 6.04 -7.04
C ASN A 509 -20.19 7.55 -6.79
N GLU A 510 -19.73 8.41 -7.70
CA GLU A 510 -19.73 9.89 -7.57
C GLU A 510 -20.97 10.55 -8.19
N LEU A 511 -21.67 9.89 -9.08
CA LEU A 511 -22.99 10.33 -9.47
C LEU A 511 -24.01 10.17 -8.36
N VAL A 512 -23.71 9.32 -7.39
CA VAL A 512 -24.50 9.18 -6.16
C VAL A 512 -23.93 10.13 -5.12
N LYS A 513 -24.31 11.39 -5.18
CA LYS A 513 -24.00 12.34 -4.11
C LYS A 513 -24.48 11.77 -2.79
N ILE A 514 -23.53 11.45 -1.91
CA ILE A 514 -23.87 11.16 -0.52
C ILE A 514 -24.36 12.49 0.08
N PRO A 515 -25.57 12.54 0.60
CA PRO A 515 -26.14 13.80 1.07
C PRO A 515 -25.32 14.38 2.21
N GLU A 516 -25.07 15.69 2.15
CA GLU A 516 -24.41 16.43 3.22
C GLU A 516 -25.32 16.47 4.45
N LEU A 517 -24.71 16.35 5.63
CA LEU A 517 -25.39 16.48 6.90
C LEU A 517 -25.32 17.94 7.35
N LYS A 518 -26.44 18.49 7.82
CA LYS A 518 -26.45 19.82 8.41
C LYS A 518 -26.17 19.71 9.92
N GLY A 519 -24.97 20.09 10.32
CA GLY A 519 -24.50 20.04 11.71
C GLY A 519 -23.65 18.81 12.04
N GLU A 520 -23.31 18.68 13.31
CA GLU A 520 -22.55 17.56 13.87
C GLU A 520 -23.41 16.79 14.89
N THR A 521 -23.12 15.51 15.05
CA THR A 521 -23.74 14.68 16.08
C THR A 521 -23.12 14.96 17.44
N ASP A 522 -23.91 14.99 18.50
CA ASP A 522 -23.47 15.10 19.88
C ASP A 522 -24.33 14.19 20.79
N ASP A 523 -24.06 14.19 22.10
CA ASP A 523 -24.79 13.36 23.07
C ASP A 523 -26.28 13.73 23.19
N LYS A 524 -26.69 14.92 22.77
CA LYS A 524 -28.10 15.34 22.80
C LYS A 524 -28.82 15.04 21.49
N ASN A 525 -28.07 15.06 20.39
CA ASN A 525 -28.55 14.73 19.04
C ASN A 525 -27.65 13.67 18.41
N PRO A 526 -27.73 12.41 18.89
CA PRO A 526 -26.79 11.39 18.47
C PRO A 526 -27.03 10.88 17.04
N VAL A 527 -28.13 11.26 16.38
CA VAL A 527 -28.43 10.81 15.01
C VAL A 527 -28.81 11.98 14.12
N LEU A 528 -28.05 12.14 13.03
CA LEU A 528 -28.36 13.06 11.93
C LEU A 528 -28.72 12.28 10.67
N ILE A 529 -29.75 12.74 9.97
CA ILE A 529 -30.24 12.09 8.75
C ILE A 529 -30.38 13.13 7.64
N SER A 530 -29.92 12.77 6.44
CA SER A 530 -30.17 13.52 5.22
C SER A 530 -30.43 12.56 4.05
N ALA A 531 -31.03 13.07 2.98
CA ALA A 531 -31.26 12.28 1.78
C ALA A 531 -30.99 13.11 0.53
N ALA A 532 -30.63 12.42 -0.57
CA ALA A 532 -30.46 13.00 -1.88
C ALA A 532 -31.04 12.10 -2.96
N LEU A 533 -31.47 12.71 -4.05
CA LEU A 533 -31.86 12.01 -5.27
C LEU A 533 -30.75 12.22 -6.31
N ASN A 534 -30.21 11.13 -6.81
CA ASN A 534 -29.21 11.12 -7.84
C ASN A 534 -29.79 10.60 -9.15
N LYS A 535 -29.51 11.28 -10.26
CA LYS A 535 -29.80 10.76 -11.60
C LYS A 535 -28.68 9.79 -12.00
N LEU A 536 -29.04 8.61 -12.48
CA LEU A 536 -28.11 7.60 -12.96
C LEU A 536 -27.96 7.69 -14.49
N ASP A 537 -26.84 7.20 -15.02
CA ASP A 537 -26.52 7.25 -16.45
C ASP A 537 -27.49 6.43 -17.33
N ASP A 538 -28.19 5.46 -16.74
CA ASP A 538 -29.20 4.63 -17.40
C ASP A 538 -30.62 5.28 -17.47
N GLY A 539 -30.72 6.56 -17.10
CA GLY A 539 -31.98 7.29 -17.05
C GLY A 539 -32.85 6.98 -15.82
N ASN A 540 -32.39 6.10 -14.93
CA ASN A 540 -33.01 5.85 -13.63
C ASN A 540 -32.55 6.88 -12.60
N SER A 541 -33.10 6.81 -11.40
CA SER A 541 -32.65 7.62 -10.27
C SER A 541 -32.38 6.75 -9.06
N GLU A 542 -31.55 7.23 -8.13
CA GLU A 542 -31.28 6.56 -6.87
C GLU A 542 -31.53 7.49 -5.69
N VAL A 543 -32.36 7.05 -4.78
CA VAL A 543 -32.55 7.70 -3.47
C VAL A 543 -31.45 7.20 -2.55
N VAL A 544 -30.66 8.12 -2.01
CA VAL A 544 -29.60 7.85 -1.04
C VAL A 544 -29.96 8.52 0.27
N ILE A 545 -30.00 7.75 1.33
CA ILE A 545 -30.26 8.23 2.68
C ILE A 545 -29.00 8.01 3.51
N ARG A 546 -28.50 9.06 4.12
CA ARG A 546 -27.35 9.04 5.03
C ARG A 546 -27.84 9.23 6.46
N MET A 547 -27.48 8.28 7.32
CA MET A 547 -27.70 8.34 8.76
C MET A 547 -26.35 8.32 9.45
N LYS A 548 -25.97 9.41 10.13
CA LYS A 548 -24.77 9.47 10.95
C LYS A 548 -25.13 9.32 12.41
N ILE A 549 -24.51 8.35 13.05
CA ILE A 549 -24.71 8.00 14.46
C ILE A 549 -23.46 8.45 15.24
N HIS A 550 -23.66 9.14 16.36
CA HIS A 550 -22.59 9.66 17.21
C HIS A 550 -21.74 8.51 17.76
N ASN A 551 -20.45 8.79 17.99
CA ASN A 551 -19.53 7.76 18.50
C ASN A 551 -19.97 7.27 19.89
N GLY A 552 -20.03 5.97 20.08
CA GLY A 552 -20.54 5.33 21.31
C GLY A 552 -22.06 5.07 21.30
N TYR A 553 -22.77 5.51 20.26
CA TYR A 553 -24.19 5.26 20.06
C TYR A 553 -24.43 4.29 18.91
N HIS A 554 -25.60 3.66 18.94
CA HIS A 554 -26.06 2.74 17.89
C HIS A 554 -27.56 2.81 17.66
N THR A 555 -28.03 2.36 16.50
CA THR A 555 -29.42 2.07 16.22
C THR A 555 -29.54 0.61 15.80
N TYR A 556 -30.73 0.01 15.87
CA TYR A 556 -30.90 -1.41 15.64
C TYR A 556 -31.18 -1.70 14.17
N ALA A 557 -30.38 -2.61 13.57
CA ALA A 557 -30.59 -3.10 12.21
C ALA A 557 -31.62 -4.26 12.20
N GLN A 558 -31.52 -5.14 13.19
CA GLN A 558 -32.46 -6.21 13.47
C GLN A 558 -32.50 -6.43 14.97
N VAL A 559 -33.69 -6.75 15.49
CA VAL A 559 -33.91 -7.03 16.91
C VAL A 559 -34.44 -8.45 17.06
N SER A 560 -33.91 -9.20 18.02
CA SER A 560 -34.43 -10.50 18.41
C SER A 560 -35.84 -10.34 19.00
N GLU A 561 -36.71 -11.32 18.76
CA GLU A 561 -38.08 -11.34 19.32
C GLU A 561 -38.12 -11.28 20.86
N GLN A 562 -37.00 -11.57 21.51
CA GLN A 562 -36.89 -11.58 22.97
C GLN A 562 -36.48 -10.22 23.56
N GLU A 563 -36.12 -9.25 22.71
CA GLU A 563 -35.62 -7.94 23.14
C GLU A 563 -36.61 -6.81 22.83
N PRO A 564 -36.80 -5.84 23.73
CA PRO A 564 -37.81 -4.81 23.61
C PRO A 564 -37.40 -3.59 22.74
N PHE A 565 -36.34 -3.71 21.95
CA PHE A 565 -35.83 -2.62 21.16
C PHE A 565 -36.58 -2.44 19.82
N ILE A 566 -36.41 -1.29 19.19
CA ILE A 566 -37.09 -0.93 17.95
C ILE A 566 -36.07 -0.90 16.80
N THR A 567 -36.36 -1.71 15.79
CA THR A 567 -35.59 -1.80 14.56
C THR A 567 -35.68 -0.51 13.75
N THR A 568 -34.55 -0.12 13.13
CA THR A 568 -34.54 0.97 12.16
C THR A 568 -35.27 0.60 10.89
N VAL A 569 -36.32 1.34 10.60
CA VAL A 569 -37.18 1.14 9.41
C VAL A 569 -37.03 2.35 8.48
N VAL A 570 -36.75 2.08 7.22
CA VAL A 570 -36.69 3.12 6.17
C VAL A 570 -37.86 2.87 5.20
N ASN A 571 -38.77 3.82 5.16
CA ASN A 571 -39.88 3.83 4.21
C ASN A 571 -39.65 4.92 3.17
N ILE A 572 -39.75 4.56 1.88
CA ILE A 572 -39.65 5.47 0.75
C ILE A 572 -40.95 5.45 -0.01
N GLU A 573 -41.70 6.54 0.08
CA GLU A 573 -42.94 6.78 -0.65
C GLU A 573 -42.64 7.50 -1.93
N LEU A 574 -43.06 6.92 -3.05
CA LEU A 574 -42.77 7.43 -4.40
C LEU A 574 -44.02 8.10 -4.98
N PRO A 575 -43.86 9.17 -5.79
CA PRO A 575 -44.97 9.79 -6.48
C PRO A 575 -45.56 8.86 -7.56
N LYS A 576 -46.77 9.21 -8.02
CA LYS A 576 -47.45 8.46 -9.08
C LYS A 576 -46.58 8.42 -10.35
N GLY A 577 -46.43 7.24 -10.93
CA GLY A 577 -45.59 7.01 -12.11
C GLY A 577 -44.17 6.54 -11.80
N TYR A 578 -43.78 6.50 -10.53
CA TYR A 578 -42.48 5.96 -10.09
C TYR A 578 -42.68 4.61 -9.39
N LYS A 579 -41.67 3.75 -9.54
CA LYS A 579 -41.60 2.45 -8.84
C LYS A 579 -40.18 2.19 -8.36
N LYS A 580 -40.05 1.42 -7.29
CA LYS A 580 -38.75 0.90 -6.81
C LYS A 580 -38.21 -0.07 -7.84
N ASP A 581 -36.90 0.04 -8.11
CA ASP A 581 -36.15 -0.81 -9.05
C ASP A 581 -35.00 -1.48 -8.29
N GLY A 582 -34.94 -2.80 -8.35
CA GLY A 582 -33.97 -3.59 -7.61
C GLY A 582 -34.21 -3.64 -6.08
N ASN A 583 -33.26 -4.25 -5.39
CA ASN A 583 -33.33 -4.46 -3.94
C ASN A 583 -32.92 -3.20 -3.17
N PHE A 584 -33.59 -2.97 -2.04
CA PHE A 584 -33.17 -1.94 -1.09
C PHE A 584 -31.83 -2.34 -0.45
N GLN A 585 -30.84 -1.47 -0.58
CA GLN A 585 -29.50 -1.70 -0.03
C GLN A 585 -29.42 -1.08 1.36
N ILE A 586 -29.05 -1.89 2.34
CA ILE A 586 -28.87 -1.50 3.73
C ILE A 586 -27.37 -1.37 4.07
N PRO A 587 -26.98 -0.52 5.03
CA PRO A 587 -25.61 -0.42 5.52
C PRO A 587 -25.11 -1.73 6.12
N VAL A 588 -23.81 -1.84 6.28
CA VAL A 588 -23.19 -2.92 7.07
C VAL A 588 -23.61 -2.77 8.54
N PHE A 589 -24.03 -3.87 9.15
CA PHE A 589 -24.43 -3.92 10.54
C PHE A 589 -23.50 -4.84 11.34
N LYS A 590 -23.49 -4.67 12.67
CA LYS A 590 -22.73 -5.50 13.62
C LYS A 590 -23.68 -6.31 14.50
N GLN A 591 -23.21 -7.46 14.97
CA GLN A 591 -23.94 -8.22 15.97
C GLN A 591 -23.79 -7.56 17.35
N LEU A 592 -24.89 -7.45 18.09
CA LEU A 592 -24.92 -6.99 19.46
C LEU A 592 -25.25 -8.20 20.37
N GLY A 593 -24.28 -8.62 21.19
CA GLY A 593 -24.47 -9.76 22.08
C GLY A 593 -24.64 -11.09 21.36
N SER A 594 -25.30 -12.06 22.04
CA SER A 594 -25.50 -13.45 21.55
C SER A 594 -26.89 -13.75 21.04
N ALA A 595 -27.81 -12.80 21.15
CA ALA A 595 -29.26 -13.05 20.96
C ALA A 595 -29.79 -12.80 19.53
N GLY A 596 -28.91 -12.57 18.55
CA GLY A 596 -29.31 -12.33 17.15
C GLY A 596 -29.72 -10.89 16.85
N THR A 597 -29.54 -9.97 17.79
CA THR A 597 -29.75 -8.52 17.57
C THR A 597 -28.53 -7.92 16.87
N THR A 598 -28.79 -7.09 15.86
CA THR A 598 -27.75 -6.40 15.08
C THR A 598 -27.97 -4.89 15.10
N ILE A 599 -26.88 -4.13 14.98
CA ILE A 599 -26.87 -2.67 15.12
C ILE A 599 -26.17 -1.96 13.97
N TYR A 600 -26.60 -0.72 13.74
CA TYR A 600 -25.89 0.26 12.93
C TYR A 600 -25.11 1.23 13.81
N GLU A 601 -23.90 1.59 13.39
CA GLU A 601 -23.02 2.57 14.04
C GLU A 601 -22.32 3.44 13.00
N GLY A 602 -21.93 4.65 13.41
CA GLY A 602 -21.15 5.57 12.60
C GLY A 602 -21.91 6.12 11.40
N ASP A 603 -21.33 6.06 10.21
CA ASP A 603 -21.91 6.66 8.98
C ASP A 603 -22.56 5.57 8.13
N CYS A 604 -23.87 5.55 8.08
CA CYS A 604 -24.71 4.52 7.48
C CYS A 604 -25.39 5.03 6.22
N ILE A 605 -25.26 4.32 5.10
CA ILE A 605 -25.83 4.70 3.81
C ILE A 605 -26.83 3.66 3.34
N PHE A 606 -28.08 4.09 3.17
CA PHE A 606 -29.15 3.28 2.56
C PHE A 606 -29.38 3.75 1.13
N ARG A 607 -29.70 2.83 0.21
CA ARG A 607 -29.89 3.13 -1.20
C ARG A 607 -31.09 2.41 -1.78
N GLN A 608 -31.85 3.12 -2.62
CA GLN A 608 -32.95 2.56 -3.41
C GLN A 608 -32.95 3.15 -4.80
N LYS A 609 -32.75 2.30 -5.79
CA LYS A 609 -32.98 2.69 -7.18
C LYS A 609 -34.47 2.82 -7.45
N ILE A 610 -34.81 3.82 -8.24
CA ILE A 610 -36.19 4.09 -8.65
C ILE A 610 -36.24 4.36 -10.15
N LYS A 611 -37.37 3.99 -10.77
CA LYS A 611 -37.63 4.18 -12.18
C LYS A 611 -38.98 4.87 -12.37
N GLY A 612 -39.01 5.90 -13.19
CA GLY A 612 -40.22 6.64 -13.48
C GLY A 612 -39.92 7.97 -14.16
N ASN A 613 -40.95 8.67 -14.60
CA ASN A 613 -40.85 9.94 -15.30
C ASN A 613 -41.81 10.99 -14.72
N GLY A 614 -41.44 12.26 -14.86
CA GLY A 614 -42.22 13.42 -14.48
C GLY A 614 -41.87 14.01 -13.12
N PRO A 615 -42.33 15.23 -12.84
CA PRO A 615 -42.09 15.91 -11.59
C PRO A 615 -42.87 15.25 -10.44
N GLY A 616 -42.32 15.30 -9.25
CA GLY A 616 -42.96 14.71 -8.09
C GLY A 616 -42.19 14.95 -6.81
N GLU A 617 -42.67 14.35 -5.74
CA GLU A 617 -42.05 14.42 -4.42
C GLU A 617 -41.87 13.01 -3.84
N ILE A 618 -40.67 12.72 -3.38
CA ILE A 618 -40.35 11.46 -2.67
C ILE A 618 -40.27 11.77 -1.20
N LYS A 619 -41.00 11.02 -0.40
CA LYS A 619 -40.99 11.14 1.05
C LYS A 619 -40.22 9.96 1.65
N CYS A 620 -39.11 10.23 2.33
CA CYS A 620 -38.31 9.25 3.05
C CYS A 620 -38.61 9.38 4.56
N THR A 621 -39.18 8.35 5.15
CA THR A 621 -39.47 8.28 6.59
C THR A 621 -38.52 7.27 7.22
N ILE A 622 -37.72 7.68 8.20
CA ILE A 622 -36.78 6.85 8.92
C ILE A 622 -37.18 6.82 10.39
N SER A 623 -37.64 5.67 10.84
CA SER A 623 -38.02 5.41 12.23
C SER A 623 -36.94 4.56 12.87
N TYR A 624 -36.45 4.95 14.06
CA TYR A 624 -35.37 4.27 14.74
C TYR A 624 -35.40 4.49 16.25
N GLN A 625 -34.70 3.65 16.99
CA GLN A 625 -34.34 3.87 18.39
C GLN A 625 -32.83 3.95 18.50
N CYS A 626 -32.31 5.01 19.13
CA CYS A 626 -30.88 5.20 19.38
C CYS A 626 -30.56 4.90 20.84
N CYS A 627 -29.52 4.13 21.09
CA CYS A 627 -29.04 3.78 22.41
C CYS A 627 -27.53 3.99 22.52
N ASP A 628 -27.03 4.22 23.72
CA ASP A 628 -25.64 3.95 24.09
C ASP A 628 -25.55 2.65 24.92
N ASN A 629 -24.44 2.40 25.58
CA ASN A 629 -24.26 1.21 26.42
C ASN A 629 -25.09 1.23 27.72
N SER A 630 -25.79 2.32 28.04
CA SER A 630 -26.44 2.54 29.32
C SER A 630 -27.88 3.00 29.18
N ILE A 631 -28.20 3.80 28.17
CA ILE A 631 -29.47 4.48 28.01
C ILE A 631 -29.96 4.37 26.57
N CYS A 632 -31.26 4.11 26.41
CA CYS A 632 -31.96 4.21 25.13
C CYS A 632 -32.79 5.49 25.08
N PHE A 633 -32.68 6.22 24.01
CA PHE A 633 -33.57 7.34 23.72
C PHE A 633 -34.97 6.83 23.36
N PRO A 634 -36.01 7.63 23.56
CA PRO A 634 -37.31 7.32 22.99
C PRO A 634 -37.22 7.11 21.47
N PRO A 635 -38.06 6.25 20.91
CA PRO A 635 -38.15 6.07 19.46
C PRO A 635 -38.34 7.40 18.75
N ALA A 636 -37.61 7.60 17.67
CA ALA A 636 -37.66 8.82 16.89
C ALA A 636 -38.02 8.53 15.42
N GLU A 637 -38.68 9.49 14.80
CA GLU A 637 -38.96 9.48 13.38
C GLU A 637 -38.43 10.74 12.72
N LYS A 638 -37.75 10.58 11.58
CA LYS A 638 -37.26 11.67 10.74
C LYS A 638 -37.83 11.54 9.34
N VAL A 639 -38.35 12.64 8.84
CA VAL A 639 -38.90 12.71 7.48
C VAL A 639 -38.02 13.64 6.64
N VAL A 640 -37.58 13.16 5.49
CA VAL A 640 -36.85 13.94 4.49
C VAL A 640 -37.60 13.87 3.17
N THR A 641 -37.89 15.03 2.59
CA THR A 641 -38.59 15.15 1.33
C THR A 641 -37.62 15.57 0.21
N LEU A 642 -37.68 14.87 -0.92
CA LEU A 642 -36.87 15.13 -2.11
C LEU A 642 -37.78 15.52 -3.28
N LYS A 643 -37.45 16.59 -3.99
CA LYS A 643 -38.17 17.02 -5.19
C LYS A 643 -37.55 16.38 -6.43
N ILE A 644 -38.40 15.91 -7.32
CA ILE A 644 -38.01 15.45 -8.66
C ILE A 644 -38.41 16.58 -9.64
N GLU A 645 -37.41 17.11 -10.31
CA GLU A 645 -37.58 18.15 -11.34
C GLU A 645 -37.81 17.54 -12.72
#